data_61bb10e806f76b2af781bf9d1438acbc
#
_entry.id   61bb10e806f76b2af781bf9d1438acbc
#
_cell.length_a   1.000
_cell.length_b   1.000
_cell.length_c   1.000
_cell.angle_alpha   90.00
_cell.angle_beta   90.00
_cell.angle_gamma   90.00
#
_symmetry.space_group_name_H-M   'P 1'
#
loop_
_entity.id
_entity.type
_entity.pdbx_description
1 polymer ?
#
loop_
_entity_poly.entity_id
_entity_poly.type
_entity_poly.pdbx_seq_one_letter_code
_entity_poly.pdbx_strand_id
1 'polypeptide(L)'
;MQHMTTAQIRQQFLDFFASKQHQIVPSSSLIPGNDATLLFNNAGMVQFKDVFLGAESRPYTRATSSQRCVRAGGKHNDLENVGYTARHHTFFEMLGNFSFGDYFKQDAIKFAWEFLTEVVKLPQEKLLVTIYHDDEEAFEYWSKDIGLSEDRIIRIATSDNFWSMGDTGPCGPCSEIFYDHGEHIWGGPPGTPEEDGDRFIEIWNLVFMQYNRQSDGTMLPLPKQSVDTGMGLERISAILQGVHSNYEIDLFQGLIAAAASVTNAQDMDDKSLRVVADHIRSCAFLISDGVMPSNEGRGYVLRRIIRRAVRHGNKLGAQGSFFYKLVAALIEQMGQAYPELAKQQEIIEKVLRIEEEQFGKTLERGLAILEESLSDLKGDIIPGDLVFKLYDTYGFPADLTADVARERQMTIDHQGFEECMAVQRKTAQQAGKFGADYNEQLKSEKLTEFKGYDSTHHSATVVEIFAGGEAVQLLEDGQQGIVVLDRTPFYAESGGQTGDTGTITVAGGEFNVTNTTKLGNAFAHHGTVQGRIGVNDKVDATIDDVRRDSIKKNHTATHILHEALRQLLGDHVGQKGSLVQPDRLRFDFSHFEAVTKDELREIERVVNDEIRRNFALNTELMAIDDAKAKGAMALFGEKYDDEVRVVTIGDYSIELCGGTHVERAGDIGLFKIVSESGIAAGVRRIEAVTGADAVAYVSEQEQQLHDVAALVKGDSASVLEKVTALLEKSKGLEKQIAQLNDKLASAAGASLLDSIVEINGVKLLVANVEGTESKALRGMVDDLKNKIGSGVIALGVASGDKVSLIAGVTKDLTGKVKAGELVNHMAGQVGGKGGGRPDMAQAGGSEPQNLAAALDSVTAWLTERT
;
A
#
# COMPACT_ATOMS: atom_id res chain seq x y z
N MET A 1 -4.79 18.82 -43.68
CA MET A 1 -3.93 18.87 -42.49
C MET A 1 -2.74 17.93 -42.68
N GLN A 2 -1.57 18.27 -42.23
CA GLN A 2 -0.43 17.36 -42.25
C GLN A 2 -0.62 16.35 -41.10
N HIS A 3 -0.64 15.07 -41.42
CA HIS A 3 -0.81 14.02 -40.39
C HIS A 3 0.45 13.98 -39.50
N MET A 4 0.30 14.41 -38.24
CA MET A 4 1.39 14.50 -37.28
C MET A 4 1.17 13.48 -36.17
N THR A 5 2.24 12.82 -35.75
CA THR A 5 2.17 11.95 -34.57
C THR A 5 2.07 12.79 -33.29
N THR A 6 1.52 12.18 -32.22
CA THR A 6 1.44 12.81 -30.90
C THR A 6 2.82 13.31 -30.40
N ALA A 7 3.89 12.53 -30.64
CA ALA A 7 5.26 12.92 -30.32
C ALA A 7 5.72 14.16 -31.10
N GLN A 8 5.38 14.25 -32.38
CA GLN A 8 5.71 15.42 -33.23
C GLN A 8 4.94 16.66 -32.76
N ILE A 9 3.68 16.54 -32.41
CA ILE A 9 2.86 17.66 -31.90
C ILE A 9 3.45 18.21 -30.61
N ARG A 10 3.82 17.33 -29.68
CA ARG A 10 4.50 17.72 -28.43
C ARG A 10 5.76 18.52 -28.71
N GLN A 11 6.63 18.00 -29.58
CA GLN A 11 7.89 18.66 -29.89
C GLN A 11 7.67 20.00 -30.62
N GLN A 12 6.73 20.06 -31.57
CA GLN A 12 6.43 21.28 -32.29
C GLN A 12 5.89 22.41 -31.39
N PHE A 13 5.10 22.07 -30.37
CA PHE A 13 4.65 23.04 -29.38
C PHE A 13 5.84 23.61 -28.58
N LEU A 14 6.70 22.74 -28.08
CA LEU A 14 7.88 23.16 -27.32
C LEU A 14 8.84 24.02 -28.18
N ASP A 15 9.08 23.63 -29.42
CA ASP A 15 9.96 24.36 -30.35
C ASP A 15 9.37 25.73 -30.74
N PHE A 16 8.03 25.81 -30.93
CA PHE A 16 7.35 27.06 -31.22
C PHE A 16 7.55 28.05 -30.05
N PHE A 17 7.28 27.65 -28.83
CA PHE A 17 7.45 28.51 -27.67
C PHE A 17 8.93 28.81 -27.36
N ALA A 18 9.83 27.88 -27.62
CA ALA A 18 11.27 28.16 -27.56
C ALA A 18 11.67 29.27 -28.53
N SER A 19 11.08 29.28 -29.74
CA SER A 19 11.29 30.37 -30.70
C SER A 19 10.76 31.73 -30.24
N LYS A 20 9.78 31.71 -29.31
CA LYS A 20 9.22 32.90 -28.62
C LYS A 20 9.96 33.19 -27.30
N GLN A 21 11.18 32.68 -27.12
CA GLN A 21 12.06 32.91 -25.97
C GLN A 21 11.56 32.28 -24.64
N HIS A 22 10.77 31.23 -24.71
CA HIS A 22 10.42 30.44 -23.55
C HIS A 22 11.50 29.38 -23.25
N GLN A 23 11.87 29.25 -21.99
CA GLN A 23 12.73 28.15 -21.55
C GLN A 23 11.91 26.85 -21.57
N ILE A 24 12.41 25.84 -22.31
CA ILE A 24 11.83 24.49 -22.20
C ILE A 24 12.18 23.93 -20.82
N VAL A 25 11.14 23.63 -20.02
CA VAL A 25 11.27 23.08 -18.68
C VAL A 25 10.71 21.65 -18.70
N PRO A 26 11.47 20.66 -18.21
CA PRO A 26 10.98 19.29 -18.11
C PRO A 26 9.71 19.18 -17.28
N SER A 27 8.91 18.13 -17.53
CA SER A 27 7.79 17.78 -16.65
C SER A 27 8.28 17.54 -15.23
N SER A 28 7.62 18.15 -14.27
CA SER A 28 7.85 17.79 -12.87
C SER A 28 7.27 16.40 -12.54
N SER A 29 7.67 15.85 -11.39
CA SER A 29 7.07 14.62 -10.86
C SER A 29 5.56 14.76 -10.72
N LEU A 30 4.83 13.66 -10.87
CA LEU A 30 3.39 13.59 -10.57
C LEU A 30 3.09 13.82 -9.09
N ILE A 31 4.09 13.70 -8.23
CA ILE A 31 3.99 13.96 -6.80
C ILE A 31 4.33 15.43 -6.53
N PRO A 32 3.36 16.28 -6.12
CA PRO A 32 3.64 17.67 -5.80
C PRO A 32 4.65 17.81 -4.66
N GLY A 33 5.73 18.57 -4.86
CA GLY A 33 6.78 18.76 -3.86
C GLY A 33 6.35 19.68 -2.71
N ASN A 34 5.57 20.73 -3.02
CA ASN A 34 5.28 21.84 -2.10
C ASN A 34 3.80 22.03 -1.82
N ASP A 35 2.93 21.07 -2.15
CA ASP A 35 1.49 21.20 -1.92
C ASP A 35 0.90 19.93 -1.32
N ALA A 36 0.69 19.93 -0.01
CA ALA A 36 0.09 18.82 0.72
C ALA A 36 -1.43 18.66 0.45
N THR A 37 -2.07 19.62 -0.20
CA THR A 37 -3.51 19.58 -0.52
C THR A 37 -3.79 18.82 -1.80
N LEU A 38 -2.79 18.63 -2.65
CA LEU A 38 -2.89 17.89 -3.90
C LEU A 38 -2.34 16.47 -3.75
N LEU A 39 -3.11 15.48 -4.20
CA LEU A 39 -2.62 14.11 -4.32
C LEU A 39 -1.59 13.99 -5.43
N PHE A 40 -1.89 14.56 -6.60
CA PHE A 40 -1.04 14.51 -7.79
C PHE A 40 -1.02 15.86 -8.50
N ASN A 41 0.01 16.07 -9.30
CA ASN A 41 0.06 17.17 -10.24
C ASN A 41 -1.06 16.99 -11.28
N ASN A 42 -2.00 17.92 -11.31
CA ASN A 42 -3.20 17.88 -12.14
C ASN A 42 -3.25 19.01 -13.20
N ALA A 43 -2.24 19.91 -13.21
CA ALA A 43 -2.12 21.01 -14.16
C ALA A 43 -0.67 21.43 -14.36
N GLY A 44 -0.37 22.06 -15.50
CA GLY A 44 0.99 22.49 -15.87
C GLY A 44 1.60 23.51 -14.92
N MET A 45 0.77 24.34 -14.30
CA MET A 45 1.23 25.43 -13.44
C MET A 45 1.71 24.99 -12.04
N VAL A 46 1.40 23.76 -11.61
CA VAL A 46 1.69 23.32 -10.23
C VAL A 46 3.18 23.44 -9.89
N GLN A 47 4.06 23.10 -10.81
CA GLN A 47 5.50 23.26 -10.63
C GLN A 47 5.99 24.72 -10.56
N PHE A 48 5.15 25.69 -10.95
CA PHE A 48 5.46 27.11 -10.96
C PHE A 48 4.66 27.93 -9.95
N LYS A 49 3.90 27.27 -9.05
CA LYS A 49 3.05 27.92 -8.07
C LYS A 49 3.79 29.01 -7.28
N ASP A 50 4.96 28.66 -6.75
CA ASP A 50 5.76 29.55 -5.90
C ASP A 50 6.39 30.70 -6.71
N VAL A 51 6.63 30.48 -8.02
CA VAL A 51 7.08 31.54 -8.94
C VAL A 51 5.96 32.57 -9.17
N PHE A 52 4.72 32.11 -9.39
CA PHE A 52 3.56 33.00 -9.54
C PHE A 52 3.28 33.82 -8.26
N LEU A 53 3.47 33.20 -7.10
CA LEU A 53 3.31 33.86 -5.80
C LEU A 53 4.49 34.77 -5.43
N GLY A 54 5.59 34.72 -6.19
CA GLY A 54 6.82 35.47 -5.92
C GLY A 54 7.66 34.92 -4.76
N ALA A 55 7.33 33.72 -4.29
CA ALA A 55 8.09 33.02 -3.25
C ALA A 55 9.37 32.36 -3.81
N GLU A 56 9.38 32.04 -5.11
CA GLU A 56 10.52 31.48 -5.81
C GLU A 56 10.93 32.37 -7.00
N SER A 57 12.23 32.46 -7.30
CA SER A 57 12.78 33.14 -8.48
C SER A 57 13.48 32.17 -9.39
N ARG A 58 13.18 32.23 -10.68
CA ARG A 58 13.84 31.42 -11.71
C ARG A 58 14.74 32.30 -12.58
N PRO A 59 15.78 31.74 -13.25
CA PRO A 59 16.66 32.50 -14.16
C PRO A 59 16.00 32.88 -15.49
N TYR A 60 14.70 32.65 -15.64
CA TYR A 60 13.88 32.94 -16.81
C TYR A 60 12.53 33.52 -16.40
N THR A 61 11.94 34.32 -17.29
CA THR A 61 10.62 34.94 -17.12
C THR A 61 9.55 34.30 -17.99
N ARG A 62 9.94 33.40 -18.92
CA ARG A 62 9.07 32.63 -19.78
C ARG A 62 9.42 31.16 -19.72
N ALA A 63 8.45 30.29 -19.65
CA ALA A 63 8.67 28.85 -19.68
C ALA A 63 7.66 28.15 -20.59
N THR A 64 8.03 26.98 -21.10
CA THR A 64 7.12 26.05 -21.77
C THR A 64 7.42 24.64 -21.34
N SER A 65 6.37 23.81 -21.18
CA SER A 65 6.52 22.42 -20.79
C SER A 65 5.42 21.55 -21.38
N SER A 66 5.68 20.25 -21.48
CA SER A 66 4.67 19.20 -21.57
C SER A 66 4.61 18.51 -20.21
N GLN A 67 3.67 18.94 -19.36
CA GLN A 67 3.55 18.45 -18.01
C GLN A 67 2.67 17.20 -17.94
N ARG A 68 3.20 16.14 -17.34
CA ARG A 68 2.43 14.95 -16.98
C ARG A 68 1.44 15.30 -15.87
N CYS A 69 0.17 14.94 -16.09
CA CYS A 69 -0.91 15.23 -15.14
C CYS A 69 -1.70 13.95 -14.82
N VAL A 70 -2.14 13.83 -13.56
CA VAL A 70 -3.04 12.76 -13.12
C VAL A 70 -4.29 13.34 -12.48
N ARG A 71 -5.46 12.89 -12.96
CA ARG A 71 -6.79 13.21 -12.43
C ARG A 71 -7.57 11.93 -12.10
N ALA A 72 -7.19 11.29 -11.00
CA ALA A 72 -7.73 10.00 -10.58
C ALA A 72 -8.07 9.94 -9.09
N GLY A 73 -8.29 11.10 -8.46
CA GLY A 73 -8.62 11.20 -7.03
C GLY A 73 -8.61 12.64 -6.54
N GLY A 74 -9.21 12.90 -5.38
CA GLY A 74 -9.35 14.24 -4.84
C GLY A 74 -10.42 15.08 -5.55
N LYS A 75 -10.19 16.39 -5.67
CA LYS A 75 -11.16 17.33 -6.23
C LYS A 75 -11.39 17.15 -7.75
N HIS A 76 -10.35 16.68 -8.47
CA HIS A 76 -10.42 16.38 -9.90
C HIS A 76 -10.28 14.88 -10.09
N ASN A 77 -11.37 14.21 -10.48
CA ASN A 77 -11.43 12.75 -10.61
C ASN A 77 -12.15 12.36 -11.89
N ASP A 78 -11.38 12.01 -12.92
CA ASP A 78 -11.92 11.56 -14.21
C ASP A 78 -12.04 10.04 -14.32
N LEU A 79 -11.65 9.27 -13.29
CA LEU A 79 -11.54 7.81 -13.32
C LEU A 79 -12.80 7.12 -13.83
N GLU A 80 -13.98 7.59 -13.41
CA GLU A 80 -15.25 6.99 -13.78
C GLU A 80 -15.65 7.23 -15.24
N ASN A 81 -15.13 8.29 -15.85
CA ASN A 81 -15.43 8.67 -17.24
C ASN A 81 -14.51 7.99 -18.25
N VAL A 82 -13.36 7.46 -17.79
CA VAL A 82 -12.37 6.80 -18.64
C VAL A 82 -12.93 5.58 -19.33
N GLY A 83 -12.81 5.56 -20.67
CA GLY A 83 -13.32 4.51 -21.53
C GLY A 83 -14.78 4.73 -21.98
N TYR A 84 -15.54 5.61 -21.33
CA TYR A 84 -16.94 5.91 -21.66
C TYR A 84 -17.15 7.22 -22.44
N THR A 85 -16.25 8.16 -22.27
CA THR A 85 -16.23 9.44 -23.01
C THR A 85 -15.09 9.46 -24.02
N ALA A 86 -15.13 10.40 -24.97
CA ALA A 86 -14.11 10.54 -25.99
C ALA A 86 -12.81 11.24 -25.48
N ARG A 87 -12.88 11.95 -24.36
CA ARG A 87 -11.92 12.99 -23.97
C ARG A 87 -11.34 12.89 -22.54
N HIS A 88 -11.84 12.01 -21.67
CA HIS A 88 -11.37 11.92 -20.29
C HIS A 88 -10.32 10.82 -20.10
N HIS A 89 -9.31 11.15 -19.33
CA HIS A 89 -8.15 10.29 -19.02
C HIS A 89 -7.77 10.41 -17.56
N THR A 90 -7.24 9.31 -16.99
CA THR A 90 -6.60 9.38 -15.66
C THR A 90 -5.23 10.03 -15.73
N PHE A 91 -4.53 9.85 -16.85
CA PHE A 91 -3.25 10.46 -17.16
C PHE A 91 -3.31 11.17 -18.50
N PHE A 92 -2.82 12.40 -18.58
CA PHE A 92 -2.69 13.14 -19.82
C PHE A 92 -1.49 14.08 -19.76
N GLU A 93 -1.08 14.56 -20.94
CA GLU A 93 -0.04 15.56 -21.04
C GLU A 93 -0.66 16.94 -21.28
N MET A 94 -0.29 17.90 -20.43
CA MET A 94 -0.70 19.30 -20.56
C MET A 94 0.44 20.11 -21.15
N LEU A 95 0.27 20.56 -22.37
CA LEU A 95 1.15 21.51 -23.02
C LEU A 95 0.87 22.89 -22.46
N GLY A 96 1.88 23.55 -21.91
CA GLY A 96 1.73 24.86 -21.30
C GLY A 96 2.82 25.85 -21.71
N ASN A 97 2.43 27.11 -21.86
CA ASN A 97 3.34 28.25 -21.91
C ASN A 97 3.02 29.21 -20.77
N PHE A 98 4.06 29.72 -20.15
CA PHE A 98 4.00 30.47 -18.90
C PHE A 98 4.76 31.78 -19.04
N SER A 99 4.17 32.86 -18.47
CA SER A 99 4.83 34.15 -18.31
C SER A 99 4.81 34.57 -16.85
N PHE A 100 5.95 34.89 -16.32
CA PHE A 100 6.15 35.32 -14.91
C PHE A 100 6.36 36.86 -14.88
N GLY A 101 5.33 37.59 -15.35
CA GLY A 101 5.37 39.04 -15.40
C GLY A 101 6.20 39.62 -16.55
N ASP A 102 6.35 38.89 -17.62
CA ASP A 102 7.04 39.34 -18.87
C ASP A 102 6.04 39.82 -19.92
N TYR A 103 5.09 38.96 -20.30
CA TYR A 103 3.96 39.30 -21.18
C TYR A 103 2.62 38.90 -20.50
N PHE A 104 1.54 39.43 -21.04
CA PHE A 104 0.20 39.17 -20.49
C PHE A 104 -0.79 38.83 -21.63
N LYS A 105 -2.09 39.18 -21.50
CA LYS A 105 -3.19 38.72 -22.35
C LYS A 105 -2.92 38.87 -23.83
N GLN A 106 -2.46 40.03 -24.28
CA GLN A 106 -2.31 40.34 -25.71
C GLN A 106 -1.35 39.33 -26.41
N ASP A 107 -0.16 39.16 -25.85
CA ASP A 107 0.83 38.24 -26.46
C ASP A 107 0.43 36.78 -26.26
N ALA A 108 -0.17 36.41 -25.12
CA ALA A 108 -0.68 35.06 -24.90
C ALA A 108 -1.72 34.66 -25.96
N ILE A 109 -2.67 35.53 -26.24
CA ILE A 109 -3.71 35.36 -27.25
C ILE A 109 -3.09 35.26 -28.65
N LYS A 110 -2.14 36.15 -28.99
CA LYS A 110 -1.44 36.13 -30.28
C LYS A 110 -0.65 34.85 -30.49
N PHE A 111 0.08 34.40 -29.48
CA PHE A 111 0.86 33.14 -29.57
C PHE A 111 -0.06 31.93 -29.72
N ALA A 112 -1.14 31.86 -28.98
CA ALA A 112 -2.09 30.77 -29.09
C ALA A 112 -2.73 30.72 -30.48
N TRP A 113 -3.17 31.87 -31.00
CA TRP A 113 -3.78 31.95 -32.33
C TRP A 113 -2.80 31.62 -33.44
N GLU A 114 -1.57 32.20 -33.41
CA GLU A 114 -0.50 31.88 -34.33
C GLU A 114 -0.17 30.39 -34.36
N PHE A 115 -0.03 29.77 -33.19
CA PHE A 115 0.24 28.32 -33.12
C PHE A 115 -0.87 27.50 -33.78
N LEU A 116 -2.13 27.77 -33.44
CA LEU A 116 -3.27 27.02 -33.95
C LEU A 116 -3.51 27.22 -35.45
N THR A 117 -3.38 28.46 -35.96
CA THR A 117 -3.81 28.79 -37.33
C THR A 117 -2.68 28.81 -38.33
N GLU A 118 -1.45 29.14 -37.92
CA GLU A 118 -0.32 29.24 -38.81
C GLU A 118 0.65 28.06 -38.72
N VAL A 119 0.90 27.57 -37.50
CA VAL A 119 1.83 26.47 -37.28
C VAL A 119 1.16 25.13 -37.54
N VAL A 120 0.08 24.79 -36.79
CA VAL A 120 -0.62 23.51 -36.97
C VAL A 120 -1.79 23.60 -37.97
N LYS A 121 -2.11 24.80 -38.44
CA LYS A 121 -3.03 25.09 -39.56
C LYS A 121 -4.44 24.56 -39.36
N LEU A 122 -5.01 24.79 -38.18
CA LEU A 122 -6.43 24.54 -37.95
C LEU A 122 -7.28 25.53 -38.73
N PRO A 123 -8.42 25.09 -39.29
CA PRO A 123 -9.36 25.99 -39.95
C PRO A 123 -9.94 27.00 -38.97
N GLN A 124 -9.74 28.29 -39.22
CA GLN A 124 -10.20 29.37 -38.34
C GLN A 124 -11.72 29.34 -38.15
N GLU A 125 -12.46 28.93 -39.14
CA GLU A 125 -13.93 28.78 -39.12
C GLU A 125 -14.43 27.71 -38.17
N LYS A 126 -13.57 26.81 -37.69
CA LYS A 126 -13.89 25.80 -36.71
C LYS A 126 -13.51 26.19 -35.29
N LEU A 127 -12.85 27.32 -35.10
CA LEU A 127 -12.42 27.80 -33.79
C LEU A 127 -13.43 28.78 -33.22
N LEU A 128 -13.67 28.67 -31.93
CA LEU A 128 -14.55 29.53 -31.17
C LEU A 128 -13.90 29.76 -29.80
N VAL A 129 -14.17 30.90 -29.18
CA VAL A 129 -13.52 31.32 -27.94
C VAL A 129 -14.55 31.69 -26.89
N THR A 130 -14.31 31.29 -25.67
CA THR A 130 -15.01 31.79 -24.50
C THR A 130 -14.11 32.75 -23.72
N ILE A 131 -14.72 33.75 -23.07
CA ILE A 131 -14.05 34.70 -22.21
C ILE A 131 -14.87 34.88 -20.93
N TYR A 132 -14.20 35.32 -19.86
CA TYR A 132 -14.93 35.73 -18.64
C TYR A 132 -15.77 36.96 -18.96
N HIS A 133 -17.00 36.98 -18.45
CA HIS A 133 -18.05 37.91 -18.90
C HIS A 133 -17.72 39.42 -18.83
N ASP A 134 -16.86 39.81 -17.89
CA ASP A 134 -16.43 41.22 -17.70
C ASP A 134 -14.98 41.47 -18.14
N ASP A 135 -14.33 40.51 -18.81
CA ASP A 135 -12.98 40.69 -19.37
C ASP A 135 -12.99 41.39 -20.73
N GLU A 136 -13.28 42.72 -20.69
CA GLU A 136 -13.31 43.53 -21.91
C GLU A 136 -11.98 43.61 -22.62
N GLU A 137 -10.85 43.52 -21.90
CA GLU A 137 -9.52 43.56 -22.47
C GLU A 137 -9.29 42.32 -23.35
N ALA A 138 -9.64 41.10 -22.87
CA ALA A 138 -9.56 39.88 -23.69
C ALA A 138 -10.52 39.96 -24.88
N PHE A 139 -11.75 40.50 -24.71
CA PHE A 139 -12.68 40.67 -25.82
C PHE A 139 -12.10 41.57 -26.90
N GLU A 140 -11.45 42.68 -26.56
CA GLU A 140 -10.82 43.58 -27.52
C GLU A 140 -9.66 42.92 -28.27
N TYR A 141 -8.82 42.15 -27.59
CA TYR A 141 -7.73 41.41 -28.27
C TYR A 141 -8.26 40.37 -29.24
N TRP A 142 -9.28 39.57 -28.83
CA TRP A 142 -9.89 38.59 -29.73
C TRP A 142 -10.59 39.20 -30.93
N SER A 143 -11.37 40.26 -30.72
CA SER A 143 -12.18 40.88 -31.78
C SER A 143 -11.39 41.83 -32.68
N LYS A 144 -10.47 42.63 -32.12
CA LYS A 144 -9.74 43.67 -32.89
C LYS A 144 -8.36 43.22 -33.36
N ASP A 145 -7.56 42.63 -32.48
CA ASP A 145 -6.19 42.23 -32.81
C ASP A 145 -6.15 40.94 -33.63
N ILE A 146 -6.92 39.95 -33.25
CA ILE A 146 -7.04 38.65 -33.93
C ILE A 146 -8.03 38.77 -35.10
N GLY A 147 -9.06 39.63 -34.97
CA GLY A 147 -10.09 39.78 -36.00
C GLY A 147 -11.16 38.68 -35.96
N LEU A 148 -11.33 38.01 -34.86
CA LEU A 148 -12.39 37.00 -34.68
C LEU A 148 -13.74 37.70 -34.60
N SER A 149 -14.74 37.22 -35.36
CA SER A 149 -16.08 37.79 -35.32
C SER A 149 -16.73 37.67 -33.94
N GLU A 150 -17.48 38.67 -33.53
CA GLU A 150 -18.06 38.76 -32.19
C GLU A 150 -19.00 37.59 -31.85
N ASP A 151 -19.68 37.03 -32.84
CA ASP A 151 -20.55 35.85 -32.69
C ASP A 151 -19.78 34.55 -32.37
N ARG A 152 -18.45 34.61 -32.45
CA ARG A 152 -17.54 33.51 -32.10
C ARG A 152 -16.77 33.73 -30.79
N ILE A 153 -17.10 34.80 -30.08
CA ILE A 153 -16.56 35.15 -28.77
C ILE A 153 -17.71 35.10 -27.75
N ILE A 154 -17.79 34.02 -27.00
CA ILE A 154 -18.89 33.80 -26.04
C ILE A 154 -18.46 34.26 -24.66
N ARG A 155 -19.32 35.08 -24.04
CA ARG A 155 -19.10 35.59 -22.66
C ARG A 155 -19.72 34.65 -21.66
N ILE A 156 -18.94 34.10 -20.75
CA ILE A 156 -19.35 33.15 -19.69
C ILE A 156 -19.29 33.83 -18.35
N ALA A 157 -20.41 33.86 -17.65
CA ALA A 157 -20.55 34.51 -16.32
C ALA A 157 -20.25 33.58 -15.14
N THR A 158 -20.15 32.29 -15.38
CA THR A 158 -19.87 31.26 -14.37
C THR A 158 -18.39 31.17 -14.05
N SER A 159 -18.03 30.29 -13.11
CA SER A 159 -16.64 30.00 -12.75
C SER A 159 -15.86 29.30 -13.86
N ASP A 160 -16.49 28.88 -14.94
CA ASP A 160 -15.85 28.11 -16.00
C ASP A 160 -14.76 28.94 -16.70
N ASN A 161 -15.00 30.23 -16.92
CA ASN A 161 -13.96 31.15 -17.42
C ASN A 161 -13.25 31.97 -16.32
N PHE A 162 -13.28 31.50 -15.07
CA PHE A 162 -12.46 32.06 -13.99
C PHE A 162 -11.72 30.92 -13.27
N TRP A 163 -10.53 30.67 -13.72
CA TRP A 163 -9.74 29.52 -13.22
C TRP A 163 -9.14 29.77 -11.84
N SER A 164 -9.15 28.76 -10.98
CA SER A 164 -8.46 28.74 -9.70
C SER A 164 -7.85 27.37 -9.42
N MET A 165 -6.64 27.35 -8.86
CA MET A 165 -5.94 26.13 -8.52
C MET A 165 -6.69 25.28 -7.49
N GLY A 166 -7.38 25.95 -6.57
CA GLY A 166 -8.14 25.30 -5.49
C GLY A 166 -8.89 26.36 -4.67
N ASP A 167 -9.08 26.09 -3.40
CA ASP A 167 -9.73 27.01 -2.48
C ASP A 167 -8.83 28.22 -2.16
N THR A 168 -7.51 28.06 -2.33
CA THR A 168 -6.48 29.10 -2.17
C THR A 168 -5.44 29.01 -3.29
N GLY A 169 -4.73 30.13 -3.52
CA GLY A 169 -3.63 30.18 -4.47
C GLY A 169 -3.89 31.04 -5.69
N PRO A 170 -3.00 31.02 -6.70
CA PRO A 170 -3.11 31.82 -7.91
C PRO A 170 -4.41 31.57 -8.67
N CYS A 171 -5.05 32.62 -9.15
CA CYS A 171 -6.29 32.55 -9.92
C CYS A 171 -6.49 33.78 -10.80
N GLY A 172 -7.40 33.67 -11.76
CA GLY A 172 -7.76 34.77 -12.64
C GLY A 172 -8.73 34.38 -13.76
N PRO A 173 -9.25 35.37 -14.50
CA PRO A 173 -10.08 35.11 -15.67
C PRO A 173 -9.32 34.35 -16.74
N CYS A 174 -10.01 33.60 -17.56
CA CYS A 174 -9.41 32.87 -18.67
C CYS A 174 -10.18 33.02 -19.98
N SER A 175 -9.47 32.78 -21.07
CA SER A 175 -10.05 32.56 -22.41
C SER A 175 -9.83 31.11 -22.77
N GLU A 176 -10.90 30.43 -23.20
CA GLU A 176 -10.82 29.05 -23.66
C GLU A 176 -11.06 28.98 -25.15
N ILE A 177 -10.26 28.21 -25.87
CA ILE A 177 -10.38 28.02 -27.31
C ILE A 177 -11.02 26.64 -27.53
N PHE A 178 -12.11 26.62 -28.29
CA PHE A 178 -12.86 25.42 -28.64
C PHE A 178 -12.74 25.10 -30.11
N TYR A 179 -12.83 23.82 -30.44
CA TYR A 179 -12.90 23.32 -31.81
C TYR A 179 -14.25 22.68 -32.08
N ASP A 180 -14.92 23.10 -33.19
CA ASP A 180 -16.17 22.50 -33.67
C ASP A 180 -15.87 21.30 -34.57
N HIS A 181 -16.16 20.10 -34.08
CA HIS A 181 -16.03 18.87 -34.87
C HIS A 181 -17.06 18.76 -36.01
N GLY A 182 -18.15 19.56 -35.96
CA GLY A 182 -19.18 19.62 -36.99
C GLY A 182 -20.51 19.00 -36.53
N GLU A 183 -21.55 19.26 -37.34
CA GLU A 183 -22.95 18.93 -37.00
C GLU A 183 -23.26 17.44 -36.89
N HIS A 184 -22.38 16.58 -37.37
CA HIS A 184 -22.52 15.13 -37.23
C HIS A 184 -22.23 14.62 -35.81
N ILE A 185 -21.66 15.47 -34.94
CA ILE A 185 -21.43 15.18 -33.53
C ILE A 185 -22.46 15.97 -32.71
N TRP A 186 -23.09 15.28 -31.73
CA TRP A 186 -24.05 15.94 -30.84
C TRP A 186 -23.35 16.88 -29.87
N GLY A 187 -23.96 18.05 -29.64
CA GLY A 187 -23.51 19.04 -28.69
C GLY A 187 -23.76 20.48 -29.20
N GLY A 188 -23.86 21.41 -28.26
CA GLY A 188 -24.00 22.84 -28.51
C GLY A 188 -22.76 23.64 -28.16
N PRO A 189 -22.67 24.91 -28.60
CA PRO A 189 -21.60 25.80 -28.15
C PRO A 189 -21.61 26.00 -26.62
N PRO A 190 -20.47 26.35 -26.02
CA PRO A 190 -20.39 26.72 -24.61
C PRO A 190 -21.43 27.76 -24.21
N GLY A 191 -21.97 27.62 -22.98
CA GLY A 191 -23.06 28.47 -22.48
C GLY A 191 -24.46 28.08 -22.97
N THR A 192 -24.61 26.98 -23.70
CA THR A 192 -25.90 26.43 -24.12
C THR A 192 -26.27 25.18 -23.31
N PRO A 193 -27.58 24.80 -23.27
CA PRO A 193 -27.98 23.56 -22.55
C PRO A 193 -27.34 22.27 -23.06
N GLU A 194 -26.75 22.29 -24.24
CA GLU A 194 -26.15 21.13 -24.92
C GLU A 194 -24.61 21.19 -24.91
N GLU A 195 -24.02 22.07 -24.11
CA GLU A 195 -22.55 22.27 -24.00
C GLU A 195 -21.78 21.05 -23.54
N ASP A 196 -22.43 20.15 -22.79
CA ASP A 196 -21.81 18.89 -22.34
C ASP A 196 -21.53 17.89 -23.48
N GLY A 197 -22.04 18.15 -24.69
CA GLY A 197 -21.83 17.33 -25.87
C GLY A 197 -20.37 17.34 -26.37
N ASP A 198 -20.05 16.39 -27.23
CA ASP A 198 -18.69 16.20 -27.74
C ASP A 198 -18.43 16.94 -29.07
N ARG A 199 -19.34 17.84 -29.52
CA ARG A 199 -19.17 18.63 -30.74
C ARG A 199 -18.16 19.76 -30.57
N PHE A 200 -18.32 20.58 -29.52
CA PHE A 200 -17.41 21.67 -29.21
C PHE A 200 -16.47 21.27 -28.10
N ILE A 201 -15.24 20.98 -28.44
CA ILE A 201 -14.25 20.50 -27.47
C ILE A 201 -13.27 21.65 -27.14
N GLU A 202 -13.17 21.99 -25.85
CA GLU A 202 -12.10 22.85 -25.35
C GLU A 202 -10.75 22.22 -25.63
N ILE A 203 -9.91 22.93 -26.40
CA ILE A 203 -8.57 22.47 -26.77
C ILE A 203 -7.47 23.20 -26.01
N TRP A 204 -7.69 24.45 -25.60
CA TRP A 204 -6.69 25.27 -24.94
C TRP A 204 -7.33 26.27 -23.99
N ASN A 205 -6.85 26.32 -22.76
CA ASN A 205 -7.24 27.32 -21.77
C ASN A 205 -6.07 28.29 -21.53
N LEU A 206 -6.33 29.58 -21.70
CA LEU A 206 -5.38 30.68 -21.49
C LEU A 206 -5.78 31.41 -20.20
N VAL A 207 -5.10 31.14 -19.10
CA VAL A 207 -5.39 31.71 -17.78
C VAL A 207 -4.55 32.96 -17.53
N PHE A 208 -5.21 34.05 -17.21
CA PHE A 208 -4.61 35.34 -16.90
C PHE A 208 -4.52 35.52 -15.39
N MET A 209 -3.44 34.99 -14.79
CA MET A 209 -3.22 35.02 -13.36
C MET A 209 -3.03 36.43 -12.85
N GLN A 210 -3.99 36.91 -12.06
CA GLN A 210 -4.02 38.28 -11.51
C GLN A 210 -4.07 38.29 -9.99
N TYR A 211 -4.63 37.24 -9.37
CA TYR A 211 -4.96 37.23 -7.94
C TYR A 211 -4.40 36.02 -7.25
N ASN A 212 -4.17 36.15 -5.95
CA ASN A 212 -3.92 35.09 -5.00
C ASN A 212 -5.12 34.97 -4.04
N ARG A 213 -5.94 33.93 -4.19
CA ARG A 213 -7.10 33.67 -3.32
C ARG A 213 -6.62 33.18 -1.96
N GLN A 214 -7.08 33.84 -0.90
CA GLN A 214 -6.81 33.48 0.49
C GLN A 214 -7.86 32.50 1.02
N SER A 215 -7.59 31.88 2.18
CA SER A 215 -8.52 30.94 2.82
C SER A 215 -9.87 31.52 3.26
N ASP A 216 -9.94 32.81 3.43
CA ASP A 216 -11.18 33.58 3.71
C ASP A 216 -11.94 34.03 2.44
N GLY A 217 -11.42 33.65 1.25
CA GLY A 217 -11.96 34.03 -0.05
C GLY A 217 -11.48 35.38 -0.57
N THR A 218 -10.67 36.12 0.17
CA THR A 218 -10.11 37.40 -0.27
C THR A 218 -9.19 37.21 -1.46
N MET A 219 -9.33 38.10 -2.46
CA MET A 219 -8.49 38.12 -3.68
C MET A 219 -7.41 39.18 -3.56
N LEU A 220 -6.19 38.80 -3.24
CA LEU A 220 -5.04 39.69 -3.23
C LEU A 220 -4.39 39.75 -4.62
N PRO A 221 -3.99 40.92 -5.14
CA PRO A 221 -3.23 40.98 -6.38
C PRO A 221 -1.94 40.17 -6.28
N LEU A 222 -1.60 39.41 -7.35
CA LEU A 222 -0.28 38.81 -7.47
C LEU A 222 0.81 39.90 -7.59
N PRO A 223 2.06 39.58 -7.20
CA PRO A 223 3.19 40.52 -7.34
C PRO A 223 3.40 40.99 -8.79
N LYS A 224 3.09 40.13 -9.76
CA LYS A 224 3.09 40.42 -11.18
C LYS A 224 1.94 39.70 -11.86
N GLN A 225 1.28 40.40 -12.81
CA GLN A 225 0.36 39.73 -13.73
C GLN A 225 1.11 38.68 -14.54
N SER A 226 0.58 37.50 -14.61
CA SER A 226 1.26 36.32 -15.14
C SER A 226 0.33 35.52 -16.06
N VAL A 227 0.90 34.67 -16.90
CA VAL A 227 0.13 33.81 -17.80
C VAL A 227 0.44 32.35 -17.47
N ASP A 228 -0.63 31.56 -17.33
CA ASP A 228 -0.63 30.12 -17.33
C ASP A 228 -1.49 29.62 -18.46
N THR A 229 -1.04 28.65 -19.25
CA THR A 229 -1.89 28.04 -20.25
C THR A 229 -1.85 26.52 -20.17
N GLY A 230 -2.96 25.89 -20.57
CA GLY A 230 -3.07 24.43 -20.61
C GLY A 230 -3.79 23.95 -21.85
N MET A 231 -3.06 23.21 -22.73
CA MET A 231 -3.61 22.51 -23.88
C MET A 231 -3.41 21.01 -23.72
N GLY A 232 -4.49 20.24 -23.76
CA GLY A 232 -4.40 18.77 -23.70
C GLY A 232 -3.73 18.21 -24.97
N LEU A 233 -2.57 17.57 -24.81
CA LEU A 233 -1.85 16.99 -25.97
C LEU A 233 -2.73 15.97 -26.71
N GLU A 234 -3.45 15.13 -25.98
CA GLU A 234 -4.33 14.11 -26.54
C GLU A 234 -5.49 14.73 -27.34
N ARG A 235 -6.07 15.84 -26.84
CA ARG A 235 -7.16 16.55 -27.52
C ARG A 235 -6.70 17.19 -28.83
N ILE A 236 -5.61 17.95 -28.81
CA ILE A 236 -5.09 18.57 -30.03
C ILE A 236 -4.59 17.51 -31.02
N SER A 237 -4.05 16.38 -30.52
CA SER A 237 -3.63 15.28 -31.40
C SER A 237 -4.81 14.66 -32.13
N ALA A 238 -5.95 14.45 -31.47
CA ALA A 238 -7.17 13.92 -32.11
C ALA A 238 -7.60 14.82 -33.28
N ILE A 239 -7.64 16.11 -33.06
CA ILE A 239 -8.03 17.07 -34.09
C ILE A 239 -7.05 17.06 -35.28
N LEU A 240 -5.74 17.07 -35.01
CA LEU A 240 -4.71 17.12 -36.06
C LEU A 240 -4.58 15.78 -36.81
N GLN A 241 -4.93 14.67 -36.18
CA GLN A 241 -5.01 13.35 -36.83
C GLN A 241 -6.35 13.09 -37.51
N GLY A 242 -7.31 14.05 -37.40
CA GLY A 242 -8.60 13.98 -38.08
C GLY A 242 -9.56 12.96 -37.45
N VAL A 243 -9.40 12.66 -36.17
CA VAL A 243 -10.27 11.74 -35.42
C VAL A 243 -11.04 12.51 -34.34
N HIS A 244 -12.13 11.91 -33.85
CA HIS A 244 -12.96 12.55 -32.83
C HIS A 244 -12.57 12.17 -31.41
N SER A 245 -12.28 10.90 -31.18
CA SER A 245 -11.93 10.41 -29.86
C SER A 245 -10.41 10.46 -29.64
N ASN A 246 -9.99 10.90 -28.44
CA ASN A 246 -8.59 10.81 -28.01
C ASN A 246 -8.04 9.37 -28.08
N TYR A 247 -8.92 8.35 -27.93
CA TYR A 247 -8.52 6.95 -28.02
C TYR A 247 -8.19 6.49 -29.45
N GLU A 248 -8.48 7.32 -30.45
CA GLU A 248 -8.20 7.02 -31.87
C GLU A 248 -6.86 7.59 -32.34
N ILE A 249 -6.15 8.37 -31.50
CA ILE A 249 -4.82 8.89 -31.85
C ILE A 249 -3.77 7.77 -31.88
N ASP A 250 -2.70 8.00 -32.61
CA ASP A 250 -1.59 7.06 -32.81
C ASP A 250 -1.07 6.44 -31.50
N LEU A 251 -0.85 7.24 -30.46
CA LEU A 251 -0.40 6.81 -29.16
C LEU A 251 -1.37 5.79 -28.52
N PHE A 252 -2.66 6.11 -28.49
CA PHE A 252 -3.65 5.21 -27.91
C PHE A 252 -3.90 3.98 -28.76
N GLN A 253 -3.88 4.12 -30.08
CA GLN A 253 -4.03 2.97 -31.00
C GLN A 253 -2.90 1.94 -30.81
N GLY A 254 -1.66 2.40 -30.59
CA GLY A 254 -0.55 1.52 -30.23
C GLY A 254 -0.78 0.77 -28.91
N LEU A 255 -1.24 1.45 -27.86
CA LEU A 255 -1.53 0.86 -26.57
C LEU A 255 -2.77 -0.06 -26.60
N ILE A 256 -3.83 0.29 -27.33
CA ILE A 256 -5.03 -0.52 -27.53
C ILE A 256 -4.68 -1.81 -28.26
N ALA A 257 -3.88 -1.76 -29.30
CA ALA A 257 -3.42 -2.93 -30.03
C ALA A 257 -2.59 -3.87 -29.12
N ALA A 258 -1.69 -3.31 -28.31
CA ALA A 258 -0.95 -4.09 -27.33
C ALA A 258 -1.86 -4.71 -26.25
N ALA A 259 -2.85 -3.95 -25.75
CA ALA A 259 -3.83 -4.46 -24.77
C ALA A 259 -4.67 -5.59 -25.37
N ALA A 260 -5.15 -5.46 -26.60
CA ALA A 260 -5.88 -6.51 -27.32
C ALA A 260 -5.02 -7.78 -27.47
N SER A 261 -3.74 -7.64 -27.82
CA SER A 261 -2.82 -8.76 -27.98
C SER A 261 -2.63 -9.55 -26.68
N VAL A 262 -2.42 -8.86 -25.53
CA VAL A 262 -2.16 -9.54 -24.25
C VAL A 262 -3.42 -10.09 -23.58
N THR A 263 -4.61 -9.58 -23.94
CA THR A 263 -5.90 -10.06 -23.45
C THR A 263 -6.60 -11.04 -24.39
N ASN A 264 -6.10 -11.23 -25.62
CA ASN A 264 -6.74 -11.96 -26.71
C ASN A 264 -8.11 -11.41 -27.11
N ALA A 265 -8.34 -10.10 -26.92
CA ALA A 265 -9.58 -9.45 -27.28
C ALA A 265 -9.80 -9.48 -28.80
N GLN A 266 -11.04 -9.79 -29.23
CA GLN A 266 -11.41 -9.88 -30.66
C GLN A 266 -12.05 -8.58 -31.16
N ASP A 267 -12.73 -7.86 -30.26
CA ASP A 267 -13.39 -6.60 -30.56
C ASP A 267 -12.47 -5.43 -30.16
N MET A 268 -11.94 -4.73 -31.16
CA MET A 268 -11.04 -3.58 -30.98
C MET A 268 -11.77 -2.32 -30.48
N ASP A 269 -13.10 -2.28 -30.57
CA ASP A 269 -13.92 -1.16 -30.13
C ASP A 269 -14.41 -1.32 -28.68
N ASP A 270 -14.11 -2.46 -28.00
CA ASP A 270 -14.50 -2.67 -26.61
C ASP A 270 -13.90 -1.58 -25.70
N LYS A 271 -14.79 -0.93 -24.97
CA LYS A 271 -14.43 0.15 -24.01
C LYS A 271 -13.40 -0.29 -22.99
N SER A 272 -13.33 -1.57 -22.65
CA SER A 272 -12.35 -2.12 -21.73
C SER A 272 -10.92 -1.99 -22.23
N LEU A 273 -10.68 -2.05 -23.54
CA LEU A 273 -9.37 -1.79 -24.14
C LEU A 273 -8.91 -0.35 -23.91
N ARG A 274 -9.84 0.62 -24.03
CA ARG A 274 -9.57 2.04 -23.76
C ARG A 274 -9.18 2.26 -22.30
N VAL A 275 -9.91 1.62 -21.36
CA VAL A 275 -9.57 1.68 -19.92
C VAL A 275 -8.19 1.12 -19.66
N VAL A 276 -7.85 -0.04 -20.19
CA VAL A 276 -6.54 -0.68 -20.00
C VAL A 276 -5.42 0.19 -20.58
N ALA A 277 -5.62 0.75 -21.76
CA ALA A 277 -4.65 1.63 -22.43
C ALA A 277 -4.41 2.96 -21.69
N ASP A 278 -5.46 3.56 -21.13
CA ASP A 278 -5.33 4.74 -20.27
C ASP A 278 -4.59 4.40 -18.97
N HIS A 279 -4.97 3.34 -18.32
CA HIS A 279 -4.50 3.00 -16.98
C HIS A 279 -3.04 2.55 -16.94
N ILE A 280 -2.52 1.95 -18.01
CA ILE A 280 -1.08 1.61 -18.05
C ILE A 280 -0.21 2.87 -18.01
N ARG A 281 -0.66 3.98 -18.64
CA ARG A 281 0.05 5.26 -18.61
C ARG A 281 0.11 5.80 -17.17
N SER A 282 -1.03 5.95 -16.52
CA SER A 282 -1.09 6.48 -15.16
C SER A 282 -0.32 5.61 -14.18
N CYS A 283 -0.48 4.28 -14.22
CA CYS A 283 0.19 3.36 -13.31
C CYS A 283 1.72 3.38 -13.48
N ALA A 284 2.20 3.29 -14.72
CA ALA A 284 3.64 3.27 -14.98
C ALA A 284 4.34 4.57 -14.55
N PHE A 285 3.76 5.73 -14.88
CA PHE A 285 4.33 7.00 -14.48
C PHE A 285 4.25 7.26 -12.96
N LEU A 286 3.17 6.86 -12.30
CA LEU A 286 3.08 6.96 -10.84
C LEU A 286 4.12 6.10 -10.15
N ILE A 287 4.34 4.87 -10.62
CA ILE A 287 5.38 3.98 -10.08
C ILE A 287 6.76 4.56 -10.36
N SER A 288 7.00 5.05 -11.58
CA SER A 288 8.27 5.70 -11.95
C SER A 288 8.58 6.91 -11.04
N ASP A 289 7.57 7.64 -10.61
CA ASP A 289 7.70 8.76 -9.68
C ASP A 289 7.70 8.32 -8.20
N GLY A 290 7.80 7.01 -7.91
CA GLY A 290 7.98 6.45 -6.56
C GLY A 290 6.69 6.16 -5.79
N VAL A 291 5.51 6.22 -6.42
CA VAL A 291 4.25 5.81 -5.79
C VAL A 291 4.16 4.29 -5.79
N MET A 292 3.99 3.69 -4.61
CA MET A 292 3.76 2.25 -4.46
C MET A 292 2.31 1.95 -4.06
N PRO A 293 1.72 0.83 -4.52
CA PRO A 293 0.37 0.44 -4.12
C PRO A 293 0.26 0.31 -2.60
N SER A 294 -0.72 0.99 -1.99
CA SER A 294 -0.95 0.95 -0.55
C SER A 294 -2.45 1.03 -0.22
N ASN A 295 -2.81 1.03 1.07
CA ASN A 295 -4.21 1.09 1.51
C ASN A 295 -4.75 2.52 1.68
N GLU A 296 -3.90 3.54 1.56
CA GLU A 296 -4.27 4.93 1.77
C GLU A 296 -3.47 5.89 0.89
N GLY A 297 -3.93 7.12 0.81
CA GLY A 297 -3.25 8.19 0.10
C GLY A 297 -3.03 7.89 -1.40
N ARG A 298 -1.90 8.32 -1.92
CA ARG A 298 -1.51 8.17 -3.33
C ARG A 298 -1.43 6.71 -3.77
N GLY A 299 -0.89 5.85 -2.92
CA GLY A 299 -0.76 4.42 -3.21
C GLY A 299 -2.11 3.71 -3.31
N TYR A 300 -3.13 4.16 -2.58
CA TYR A 300 -4.49 3.65 -2.70
C TYR A 300 -5.09 4.01 -4.07
N VAL A 301 -4.88 5.24 -4.55
CA VAL A 301 -5.35 5.65 -5.88
C VAL A 301 -4.68 4.79 -6.97
N LEU A 302 -3.36 4.63 -6.91
CA LEU A 302 -2.62 3.75 -7.83
C LEU A 302 -3.19 2.33 -7.82
N ARG A 303 -3.42 1.76 -6.64
CA ARG A 303 -4.02 0.43 -6.48
C ARG A 303 -5.40 0.32 -7.11
N ARG A 304 -6.26 1.33 -6.94
CA ARG A 304 -7.58 1.39 -7.59
C ARG A 304 -7.46 1.33 -9.12
N ILE A 305 -6.56 2.11 -9.70
CA ILE A 305 -6.34 2.16 -11.14
C ILE A 305 -5.86 0.79 -11.66
N ILE A 306 -4.87 0.17 -10.98
CA ILE A 306 -4.37 -1.17 -11.34
C ILE A 306 -5.52 -2.18 -11.31
N ARG A 307 -6.28 -2.23 -10.21
CA ARG A 307 -7.38 -3.19 -10.04
C ARG A 307 -8.49 -3.01 -11.07
N ARG A 308 -8.78 -1.76 -11.44
CA ARG A 308 -9.74 -1.45 -12.51
C ARG A 308 -9.24 -1.97 -13.86
N ALA A 309 -7.98 -1.76 -14.19
CA ALA A 309 -7.37 -2.30 -15.41
C ALA A 309 -7.41 -3.84 -15.44
N VAL A 310 -7.06 -4.50 -14.32
CA VAL A 310 -7.09 -5.96 -14.19
C VAL A 310 -8.50 -6.53 -14.39
N ARG A 311 -9.52 -5.90 -13.81
CA ARG A 311 -10.91 -6.29 -14.01
C ARG A 311 -11.33 -6.18 -15.49
N HIS A 312 -11.00 -5.04 -16.13
CA HIS A 312 -11.33 -4.84 -17.54
C HIS A 312 -10.59 -5.83 -18.45
N GLY A 313 -9.32 -6.16 -18.15
CA GLY A 313 -8.59 -7.20 -18.88
C GLY A 313 -9.18 -8.60 -18.67
N ASN A 314 -9.65 -8.91 -17.46
CA ASN A 314 -10.36 -10.17 -17.19
C ASN A 314 -11.66 -10.25 -18.03
N LYS A 315 -12.42 -9.16 -18.12
CA LYS A 315 -13.60 -9.05 -18.97
C LYS A 315 -13.30 -9.28 -20.46
N LEU A 316 -12.15 -8.82 -20.93
CA LEU A 316 -11.65 -9.03 -22.29
C LEU A 316 -11.18 -10.48 -22.55
N GLY A 317 -11.09 -11.32 -21.50
CA GLY A 317 -10.68 -12.72 -21.60
C GLY A 317 -9.22 -12.99 -21.29
N ALA A 318 -8.49 -12.05 -20.67
CA ALA A 318 -7.10 -12.25 -20.25
C ALA A 318 -6.96 -13.47 -19.34
N GLN A 319 -5.97 -14.30 -19.61
CA GLN A 319 -5.62 -15.47 -18.81
C GLN A 319 -4.37 -15.19 -17.96
N GLY A 320 -4.54 -15.16 -16.63
CA GLY A 320 -3.46 -14.83 -15.71
C GLY A 320 -3.03 -13.36 -15.78
N SER A 321 -1.83 -13.06 -15.31
CA SER A 321 -1.32 -11.68 -15.27
C SER A 321 -0.91 -11.20 -16.67
N PHE A 322 -1.41 -10.06 -17.06
CA PHE A 322 -1.24 -9.47 -18.39
C PHE A 322 -0.82 -7.99 -18.36
N PHE A 323 -1.28 -7.24 -17.35
CA PHE A 323 -1.22 -5.78 -17.35
C PHE A 323 0.23 -5.25 -17.35
N TYR A 324 1.11 -5.87 -16.58
CA TYR A 324 2.53 -5.53 -16.54
C TYR A 324 3.23 -5.64 -17.91
N LYS A 325 2.73 -6.52 -18.81
CA LYS A 325 3.32 -6.72 -20.16
C LYS A 325 3.14 -5.51 -21.07
N LEU A 326 2.22 -4.62 -20.73
CA LEU A 326 1.97 -3.39 -21.48
C LEU A 326 3.03 -2.30 -21.28
N VAL A 327 3.89 -2.44 -20.27
CA VAL A 327 4.97 -1.47 -19.99
C VAL A 327 5.90 -1.33 -21.18
N ALA A 328 6.26 -2.44 -21.84
CA ALA A 328 7.11 -2.40 -23.03
C ALA A 328 6.46 -1.60 -24.17
N ALA A 329 5.16 -1.79 -24.43
CA ALA A 329 4.43 -1.02 -25.43
C ALA A 329 4.32 0.47 -25.05
N LEU A 330 4.17 0.79 -23.78
CA LEU A 330 4.18 2.17 -23.31
C LEU A 330 5.55 2.84 -23.53
N ILE A 331 6.64 2.14 -23.27
CA ILE A 331 8.00 2.64 -23.53
C ILE A 331 8.22 2.88 -25.03
N GLU A 332 7.69 2.04 -25.89
CA GLU A 332 7.75 2.25 -27.34
C GLU A 332 7.04 3.56 -27.75
N GLN A 333 5.89 3.87 -27.14
CA GLN A 333 5.09 5.05 -27.47
C GLN A 333 5.61 6.33 -26.81
N MET A 334 6.12 6.26 -25.58
CA MET A 334 6.41 7.45 -24.77
C MET A 334 7.87 7.52 -24.27
N GLY A 335 8.64 6.45 -24.36
CA GLY A 335 10.00 6.38 -23.79
C GLY A 335 11.00 7.36 -24.39
N GLN A 336 10.79 7.86 -25.62
CA GLN A 336 11.64 8.89 -26.21
C GLN A 336 11.51 10.22 -25.45
N ALA A 337 10.28 10.60 -25.07
CA ALA A 337 10.04 11.82 -24.30
C ALA A 337 10.32 11.62 -22.79
N TYR A 338 10.17 10.39 -22.30
CA TYR A 338 10.28 10.05 -20.89
C TYR A 338 11.20 8.83 -20.68
N PRO A 339 12.53 9.02 -20.80
CA PRO A 339 13.50 7.92 -20.72
C PRO A 339 13.57 7.22 -19.37
N GLU A 340 13.01 7.82 -18.32
CA GLU A 340 12.86 7.22 -16.99
C GLU A 340 12.00 5.95 -17.01
N LEU A 341 11.02 5.83 -17.90
CA LEU A 341 10.21 4.62 -18.05
C LEU A 341 11.08 3.42 -18.43
N ALA A 342 11.99 3.59 -19.38
CA ALA A 342 12.90 2.51 -19.79
C ALA A 342 13.90 2.15 -18.69
N LYS A 343 14.40 3.16 -17.95
CA LYS A 343 15.34 2.93 -16.84
C LYS A 343 14.72 2.16 -15.67
N GLN A 344 13.42 2.32 -15.48
CA GLN A 344 12.69 1.72 -14.36
C GLN A 344 11.75 0.59 -14.79
N GLN A 345 11.85 0.11 -16.03
CA GLN A 345 10.95 -0.90 -16.59
C GLN A 345 10.78 -2.12 -15.67
N GLU A 346 11.88 -2.69 -15.20
CA GLU A 346 11.86 -3.90 -14.35
C GLU A 346 11.08 -3.67 -13.04
N ILE A 347 11.24 -2.50 -12.41
CA ILE A 347 10.52 -2.15 -11.18
C ILE A 347 9.04 -1.96 -11.47
N ILE A 348 8.70 -1.23 -12.53
CA ILE A 348 7.32 -0.96 -12.94
C ILE A 348 6.60 -2.29 -13.23
N GLU A 349 7.18 -3.16 -14.05
CA GLU A 349 6.63 -4.46 -14.39
C GLU A 349 6.44 -5.35 -13.15
N LYS A 350 7.44 -5.36 -12.25
CA LYS A 350 7.41 -6.16 -11.02
C LYS A 350 6.29 -5.70 -10.08
N VAL A 351 6.16 -4.39 -9.84
CA VAL A 351 5.12 -3.81 -8.98
C VAL A 351 3.72 -4.11 -9.54
N LEU A 352 3.52 -3.88 -10.84
CA LEU A 352 2.25 -4.15 -11.50
C LEU A 352 1.89 -5.64 -11.41
N ARG A 353 2.82 -6.53 -11.71
CA ARG A 353 2.61 -7.97 -11.68
C ARG A 353 2.23 -8.46 -10.27
N ILE A 354 2.91 -7.99 -9.23
CA ILE A 354 2.62 -8.40 -7.85
C ILE A 354 1.22 -7.96 -7.42
N GLU A 355 0.84 -6.70 -7.66
CA GLU A 355 -0.51 -6.22 -7.31
C GLU A 355 -1.60 -6.92 -8.14
N GLU A 356 -1.33 -7.20 -9.41
CA GLU A 356 -2.22 -7.94 -10.30
C GLU A 356 -2.43 -9.38 -9.83
N GLU A 357 -1.36 -10.11 -9.47
CA GLU A 357 -1.42 -11.48 -8.94
C GLU A 357 -2.15 -11.55 -7.59
N GLN A 358 -1.92 -10.56 -6.73
CA GLN A 358 -2.62 -10.47 -5.45
C GLN A 358 -4.10 -10.19 -5.64
N PHE A 359 -4.45 -9.26 -6.51
CA PHE A 359 -5.84 -8.92 -6.79
C PHE A 359 -6.56 -10.05 -7.54
N GLY A 360 -5.90 -10.73 -8.48
CA GLY A 360 -6.48 -11.86 -9.21
C GLY A 360 -7.04 -12.94 -8.29
N LYS A 361 -6.38 -13.23 -7.16
CA LYS A 361 -6.84 -14.19 -6.14
C LYS A 361 -8.15 -13.77 -5.45
N THR A 362 -8.42 -12.47 -5.36
CA THR A 362 -9.60 -11.90 -4.69
C THR A 362 -10.68 -11.48 -5.66
N LEU A 363 -10.32 -11.17 -6.91
CA LEU A 363 -11.23 -10.70 -7.96
C LEU A 363 -12.32 -11.72 -8.26
N GLU A 364 -11.97 -12.97 -8.57
CA GLU A 364 -12.92 -14.04 -8.88
C GLU A 364 -13.90 -14.25 -7.73
N ARG A 365 -13.39 -14.26 -6.49
CA ARG A 365 -14.21 -14.43 -5.28
C ARG A 365 -15.11 -13.22 -5.03
N GLY A 366 -14.60 -12.00 -5.20
CA GLY A 366 -15.37 -10.77 -5.06
C GLY A 366 -16.49 -10.67 -6.08
N LEU A 367 -16.22 -10.99 -7.35
CA LEU A 367 -17.22 -11.05 -8.39
C LEU A 367 -18.29 -12.12 -8.12
N ALA A 368 -17.89 -13.33 -7.69
CA ALA A 368 -18.85 -14.40 -7.37
C ALA A 368 -19.81 -13.99 -6.24
N ILE A 369 -19.30 -13.34 -5.17
CA ILE A 369 -20.12 -12.84 -4.06
C ILE A 369 -21.06 -11.74 -4.53
N LEU A 370 -20.58 -10.82 -5.37
CA LEU A 370 -21.41 -9.77 -5.94
C LEU A 370 -22.51 -10.36 -6.82
N GLU A 371 -22.19 -11.31 -7.68
CA GLU A 371 -23.15 -12.03 -8.54
C GLU A 371 -24.25 -12.74 -7.72
N GLU A 372 -23.85 -13.50 -6.69
CA GLU A 372 -24.79 -14.17 -5.78
C GLU A 372 -25.71 -13.15 -5.10
N SER A 373 -25.13 -12.06 -4.59
CA SER A 373 -25.90 -11.02 -3.91
C SER A 373 -26.84 -10.26 -4.85
N LEU A 374 -26.43 -10.03 -6.11
CA LEU A 374 -27.27 -9.37 -7.11
C LEU A 374 -28.43 -10.25 -7.56
N SER A 375 -28.29 -11.59 -7.53
CA SER A 375 -29.39 -12.51 -7.89
C SER A 375 -30.58 -12.44 -6.92
N ASP A 376 -30.29 -12.11 -5.64
CA ASP A 376 -31.29 -12.01 -4.57
C ASP A 376 -31.79 -10.57 -4.34
N LEU A 377 -31.19 -9.58 -5.00
CA LEU A 377 -31.49 -8.16 -4.79
C LEU A 377 -32.83 -7.77 -5.42
N LYS A 378 -33.68 -7.12 -4.61
CA LYS A 378 -34.93 -6.53 -5.08
C LYS A 378 -34.77 -5.02 -5.25
N GLY A 379 -34.42 -4.59 -6.47
CA GLY A 379 -34.23 -3.18 -6.80
C GLY A 379 -32.96 -2.97 -7.62
N ASP A 380 -32.61 -1.72 -7.88
CA ASP A 380 -31.52 -1.26 -8.74
C ASP A 380 -30.38 -0.56 -7.96
N ILE A 381 -30.41 -0.60 -6.63
CA ILE A 381 -29.39 -0.02 -5.76
C ILE A 381 -28.70 -1.13 -4.97
N ILE A 382 -27.39 -1.27 -5.11
CA ILE A 382 -26.56 -2.20 -4.33
C ILE A 382 -26.35 -1.61 -2.92
N PRO A 383 -26.72 -2.34 -1.83
CA PRO A 383 -26.61 -1.83 -0.47
C PRO A 383 -25.18 -1.46 -0.06
N GLY A 384 -25.04 -0.37 0.70
CA GLY A 384 -23.74 0.15 1.14
C GLY A 384 -22.94 -0.79 2.04
N ASP A 385 -23.61 -1.62 2.85
CA ASP A 385 -22.97 -2.66 3.68
C ASP A 385 -22.37 -3.80 2.85
N LEU A 386 -23.00 -4.17 1.74
CA LEU A 386 -22.44 -5.14 0.79
C LEU A 386 -21.22 -4.53 0.07
N VAL A 387 -21.30 -3.28 -0.37
CA VAL A 387 -20.17 -2.56 -0.99
C VAL A 387 -19.01 -2.50 0.00
N PHE A 388 -19.29 -2.17 1.26
CA PHE A 388 -18.28 -2.14 2.33
C PHE A 388 -17.68 -3.52 2.60
N LYS A 389 -18.47 -4.58 2.64
CA LYS A 389 -17.97 -5.96 2.81
C LYS A 389 -17.03 -6.37 1.67
N LEU A 390 -17.38 -6.04 0.44
CA LEU A 390 -16.52 -6.29 -0.73
C LEU A 390 -15.21 -5.51 -0.63
N TYR A 391 -15.28 -4.26 -0.19
CA TYR A 391 -14.11 -3.40 0.00
C TYR A 391 -13.20 -3.88 1.14
N ASP A 392 -13.75 -4.05 2.34
CA ASP A 392 -12.99 -4.31 3.56
C ASP A 392 -12.42 -5.74 3.62
N THR A 393 -13.24 -6.73 3.27
CA THR A 393 -12.89 -8.14 3.41
C THR A 393 -12.19 -8.71 2.18
N TYR A 394 -12.61 -8.28 1.00
CA TYR A 394 -12.12 -8.85 -0.26
C TYR A 394 -11.22 -7.89 -1.04
N GLY A 395 -11.01 -6.68 -0.55
CA GLY A 395 -10.19 -5.68 -1.22
C GLY A 395 -10.71 -5.29 -2.60
N PHE A 396 -12.03 -5.40 -2.80
CA PHE A 396 -12.72 -5.05 -4.04
C PHE A 396 -13.18 -3.60 -3.95
N PRO A 397 -12.53 -2.65 -4.61
CA PRO A 397 -12.83 -1.23 -4.46
C PRO A 397 -14.29 -0.89 -4.76
N ALA A 398 -14.85 0.11 -4.06
CA ALA A 398 -16.26 0.49 -4.22
C ALA A 398 -16.58 1.00 -5.64
N ASP A 399 -15.62 1.67 -6.30
CA ASP A 399 -15.74 2.10 -7.69
C ASP A 399 -15.79 0.92 -8.69
N LEU A 400 -15.13 -0.20 -8.40
CA LEU A 400 -15.29 -1.42 -9.19
C LEU A 400 -16.68 -2.03 -9.02
N THR A 401 -17.22 -1.98 -7.80
CA THR A 401 -18.63 -2.38 -7.57
C THR A 401 -19.58 -1.45 -8.34
N ALA A 402 -19.31 -0.14 -8.36
CA ALA A 402 -20.08 0.83 -9.13
C ALA A 402 -19.98 0.60 -10.64
N ASP A 403 -18.81 0.24 -11.17
CA ASP A 403 -18.64 -0.11 -12.59
C ASP A 403 -19.44 -1.35 -12.97
N VAL A 404 -19.46 -2.39 -12.11
CA VAL A 404 -20.29 -3.59 -12.32
C VAL A 404 -21.78 -3.25 -12.26
N ALA A 405 -22.16 -2.39 -11.31
CA ALA A 405 -23.55 -1.91 -11.18
C ALA A 405 -23.99 -1.16 -12.44
N ARG A 406 -23.17 -0.21 -12.94
CA ARG A 406 -23.46 0.58 -14.15
C ARG A 406 -23.64 -0.29 -15.40
N GLU A 407 -22.84 -1.34 -15.56
CA GLU A 407 -22.97 -2.30 -16.67
C GLU A 407 -24.33 -3.03 -16.66
N ARG A 408 -24.99 -3.09 -15.50
CA ARG A 408 -26.30 -3.70 -15.27
C ARG A 408 -27.44 -2.71 -15.11
N GLN A 409 -27.19 -1.42 -15.37
CA GLN A 409 -28.12 -0.32 -15.15
C GLN A 409 -28.55 -0.17 -13.68
N MET A 410 -27.65 -0.49 -12.76
CA MET A 410 -27.80 -0.35 -11.31
C MET A 410 -26.88 0.73 -10.77
N THR A 411 -27.11 1.15 -9.51
CA THR A 411 -26.27 2.09 -8.76
C THR A 411 -25.82 1.47 -7.43
N ILE A 412 -24.89 2.11 -6.73
CA ILE A 412 -24.48 1.71 -5.39
C ILE A 412 -24.97 2.74 -4.36
N ASP A 413 -25.25 2.30 -3.14
CA ASP A 413 -25.54 3.16 -2.00
C ASP A 413 -24.24 3.74 -1.42
N HIS A 414 -23.82 4.87 -1.97
CA HIS A 414 -22.63 5.60 -1.52
C HIS A 414 -22.72 6.06 -0.06
N GLN A 415 -23.91 6.51 0.38
CA GLN A 415 -24.08 7.00 1.74
C GLN A 415 -23.92 5.88 2.75
N GLY A 416 -24.57 4.75 2.56
CA GLY A 416 -24.43 3.59 3.43
C GLY A 416 -23.00 3.04 3.45
N PHE A 417 -22.28 3.09 2.32
CA PHE A 417 -20.86 2.73 2.27
C PHE A 417 -20.00 3.66 3.15
N GLU A 418 -20.18 5.00 3.04
CA GLU A 418 -19.44 5.97 3.83
C GLU A 418 -19.74 5.87 5.34
N GLU A 419 -20.99 5.55 5.71
CA GLU A 419 -21.36 5.30 7.10
C GLU A 419 -20.59 4.09 7.67
N CYS A 420 -20.51 2.98 6.95
CA CYS A 420 -19.72 1.82 7.32
C CYS A 420 -18.22 2.15 7.44
N MET A 421 -17.67 2.93 6.51
CA MET A 421 -16.28 3.42 6.54
C MET A 421 -15.99 4.29 7.75
N ALA A 422 -16.94 5.16 8.14
CA ALA A 422 -16.81 6.01 9.32
C ALA A 422 -16.74 5.20 10.60
N VAL A 423 -17.56 4.14 10.72
CA VAL A 423 -17.53 3.20 11.86
C VAL A 423 -16.18 2.48 11.93
N GLN A 424 -15.67 1.99 10.80
CA GLN A 424 -14.36 1.33 10.74
C GLN A 424 -13.24 2.26 11.20
N ARG A 425 -13.18 3.51 10.66
CA ARG A 425 -12.18 4.53 11.04
C ARG A 425 -12.22 4.81 12.55
N LYS A 426 -13.42 4.95 13.12
CA LYS A 426 -13.60 5.17 14.57
C LYS A 426 -13.09 4.00 15.40
N THR A 427 -13.37 2.78 14.96
CA THR A 427 -12.91 1.55 15.63
C THR A 427 -11.39 1.43 15.55
N ALA A 428 -10.78 1.72 14.40
CA ALA A 428 -9.33 1.74 14.23
C ALA A 428 -8.65 2.81 15.11
N GLN A 429 -9.23 4.02 15.17
CA GLN A 429 -8.75 5.08 16.07
C GLN A 429 -8.87 4.70 17.55
N GLN A 430 -9.93 4.00 17.96
CA GLN A 430 -10.09 3.52 19.34
C GLN A 430 -9.08 2.41 19.67
N ALA A 431 -8.79 1.51 18.74
CA ALA A 431 -7.77 0.48 18.91
C ALA A 431 -6.34 1.05 18.96
N GLY A 432 -6.07 2.20 18.27
CA GLY A 432 -4.80 2.91 18.33
C GLY A 432 -4.61 3.78 19.59
N LYS A 433 -5.67 4.06 20.34
CA LYS A 433 -5.64 4.89 21.56
C LYS A 433 -5.27 4.15 22.85
N PHE A 434 -4.53 3.06 22.80
CA PHE A 434 -3.85 2.49 23.97
C PHE A 434 -2.56 3.25 24.34
N GLY A 435 -2.64 4.55 24.43
CA GLY A 435 -1.65 5.49 24.85
C GLY A 435 -2.29 6.86 24.81
N ALA A 436 -3.28 7.09 25.69
CA ALA A 436 -3.88 8.42 25.80
C ALA A 436 -2.79 9.40 26.26
N ASP A 437 -2.34 10.20 25.32
CA ASP A 437 -1.42 11.29 25.57
C ASP A 437 -2.16 12.35 26.39
N TYR A 438 -1.87 12.43 27.68
CA TYR A 438 -2.32 13.49 28.57
C TYR A 438 -1.84 14.89 28.12
N ASN A 439 -0.96 14.95 27.12
CA ASN A 439 -0.32 16.17 26.62
C ASN A 439 -1.17 17.00 25.65
N GLU A 440 -2.20 16.45 25.02
CA GLU A 440 -3.02 17.20 24.05
C GLU A 440 -3.79 18.41 24.66
N GLN A 441 -3.91 18.48 25.98
CA GLN A 441 -4.61 19.57 26.67
C GLN A 441 -3.69 20.60 27.32
N LEU A 442 -2.39 20.27 27.49
CA LEU A 442 -1.43 21.19 28.09
C LEU A 442 -0.80 22.07 27.01
N LYS A 443 -0.69 23.36 27.28
CA LYS A 443 0.02 24.33 26.43
C LYS A 443 1.01 25.11 27.28
N SER A 444 2.22 25.28 26.77
CA SER A 444 3.24 26.15 27.33
C SER A 444 3.65 27.20 26.28
N GLU A 445 3.75 28.45 26.70
CA GLU A 445 4.31 29.55 25.91
C GLU A 445 5.82 29.71 26.15
N LYS A 446 6.41 28.86 26.99
CA LYS A 446 7.83 28.92 27.31
C LYS A 446 8.64 28.36 26.16
N LEU A 447 9.91 28.81 26.10
CA LEU A 447 10.91 28.29 25.18
C LEU A 447 11.98 27.54 25.99
N THR A 448 12.35 26.33 25.56
CA THR A 448 13.49 25.59 26.12
C THR A 448 14.61 25.54 25.10
N GLU A 449 15.79 26.03 25.52
CA GLU A 449 16.98 25.90 24.69
C GLU A 449 17.61 24.51 24.87
N PHE A 450 17.72 23.73 23.78
CA PHE A 450 18.32 22.41 23.79
C PHE A 450 19.84 22.49 23.74
N LYS A 451 20.52 21.92 24.74
CA LYS A 451 22.00 21.87 24.90
C LYS A 451 22.57 20.44 24.82
N GLY A 452 21.71 19.46 24.56
CA GLY A 452 22.07 18.04 24.61
C GLY A 452 22.80 17.50 23.38
N TYR A 453 23.18 18.32 22.41
CA TYR A 453 24.09 17.91 21.34
C TYR A 453 25.54 17.83 21.83
N ASP A 454 25.93 18.79 22.70
CA ASP A 454 27.30 18.98 23.12
C ASP A 454 27.58 18.59 24.59
N SER A 455 26.53 18.42 25.39
CA SER A 455 26.62 18.13 26.81
C SER A 455 25.56 17.20 27.33
N THR A 456 25.92 16.31 28.23
CA THR A 456 25.02 15.41 28.97
C THR A 456 24.56 15.98 30.33
N HIS A 457 25.08 17.15 30.71
CA HIS A 457 24.76 17.85 31.93
C HIS A 457 24.68 19.35 31.66
N HIS A 458 23.74 20.07 32.32
CA HIS A 458 23.63 21.50 32.20
C HIS A 458 22.91 22.11 33.40
N SER A 459 23.40 23.25 33.90
CA SER A 459 22.70 24.04 34.92
C SER A 459 21.58 24.86 34.28
N ALA A 460 20.38 24.83 34.84
CA ALA A 460 19.19 25.42 34.29
C ALA A 460 18.31 26.10 35.37
N THR A 461 17.22 26.72 34.93
CA THR A 461 16.20 27.29 35.81
C THR A 461 14.87 26.67 35.48
N VAL A 462 14.11 26.29 36.52
CA VAL A 462 12.73 25.81 36.34
C VAL A 462 11.85 26.99 35.95
N VAL A 463 11.21 26.94 34.77
CA VAL A 463 10.38 28.05 34.27
C VAL A 463 8.88 27.78 34.37
N GLU A 464 8.49 26.50 34.47
CA GLU A 464 7.11 26.09 34.62
C GLU A 464 7.01 24.68 35.19
N ILE A 465 5.95 24.38 35.93
CA ILE A 465 5.68 23.05 36.47
C ILE A 465 4.20 22.73 36.28
N PHE A 466 3.89 21.46 35.92
CA PHE A 466 2.51 20.97 35.83
C PHE A 466 2.33 19.73 36.70
N ALA A 467 1.17 19.66 37.36
CA ALA A 467 0.71 18.49 38.11
C ALA A 467 -0.79 18.28 37.90
N GLY A 468 -1.22 17.04 37.63
CA GLY A 468 -2.63 16.71 37.43
C GLY A 468 -3.30 17.46 36.28
N GLY A 469 -2.53 17.96 35.30
CA GLY A 469 -3.07 18.72 34.16
C GLY A 469 -3.15 20.24 34.37
N GLU A 470 -2.67 20.75 35.48
CA GLU A 470 -2.70 22.18 35.84
C GLU A 470 -1.29 22.70 36.13
N ALA A 471 -1.05 23.99 35.85
CA ALA A 471 0.21 24.65 36.20
C ALA A 471 0.27 24.88 37.72
N VAL A 472 1.37 24.49 38.34
CA VAL A 472 1.61 24.61 39.78
C VAL A 472 2.94 25.32 40.06
N GLN A 473 3.11 25.84 41.29
CA GLN A 473 4.35 26.53 41.66
C GLN A 473 5.41 25.61 42.27
N LEU A 474 5.01 24.46 42.77
CA LEU A 474 5.86 23.53 43.53
C LEU A 474 5.36 22.10 43.37
N LEU A 475 6.28 21.13 43.30
CA LEU A 475 6.03 19.71 43.54
C LEU A 475 6.66 19.31 44.88
N GLU A 476 5.92 18.54 45.69
CA GLU A 476 6.31 17.98 46.97
C GLU A 476 6.69 16.51 46.85
N ASP A 477 7.37 16.01 47.86
CA ASP A 477 7.92 14.65 47.91
C ASP A 477 6.94 13.57 47.44
N GLY A 478 7.39 12.74 46.53
CA GLY A 478 6.64 11.66 45.92
C GLY A 478 5.63 12.08 44.85
N GLN A 479 5.46 13.37 44.57
CA GLN A 479 4.53 13.83 43.53
C GLN A 479 5.08 13.58 42.13
N GLN A 480 4.18 13.19 41.24
CA GLN A 480 4.43 13.12 39.81
C GLN A 480 4.06 14.46 39.15
N GLY A 481 4.86 14.89 38.20
CA GLY A 481 4.62 16.11 37.48
C GLY A 481 5.48 16.26 36.22
N ILE A 482 5.35 17.42 35.63
CA ILE A 482 6.13 17.85 34.47
C ILE A 482 6.91 19.10 34.88
N VAL A 483 8.22 19.07 34.66
CA VAL A 483 9.10 20.22 34.90
C VAL A 483 9.58 20.77 33.55
N VAL A 484 9.44 22.06 33.34
CA VAL A 484 9.94 22.77 32.17
C VAL A 484 11.15 23.65 32.58
N LEU A 485 12.22 23.52 31.83
CA LEU A 485 13.46 24.24 32.05
C LEU A 485 13.68 25.31 30.96
N ASP A 486 14.40 26.41 31.31
CA ASP A 486 14.85 27.42 30.34
C ASP A 486 15.84 26.86 29.33
N ARG A 487 16.65 25.91 29.74
CA ARG A 487 17.56 25.12 28.88
C ARG A 487 17.74 23.72 29.43
N THR A 488 18.06 22.76 28.56
CA THR A 488 18.12 21.37 28.96
C THR A 488 19.09 20.54 28.09
N PRO A 489 19.81 19.54 28.69
CA PRO A 489 20.52 18.52 27.93
C PRO A 489 19.61 17.37 27.46
N PHE A 490 18.36 17.28 27.97
CA PHE A 490 17.43 16.21 27.66
C PHE A 490 16.85 16.39 26.25
N TYR A 491 16.96 15.39 25.40
CA TYR A 491 16.30 15.33 24.11
C TYR A 491 14.80 15.03 24.31
N ALA A 492 13.95 15.86 23.77
CA ALA A 492 12.51 15.59 23.75
C ALA A 492 12.14 14.68 22.58
N GLU A 493 11.29 13.69 22.82
CA GLU A 493 10.80 12.75 21.81
C GLU A 493 10.39 13.45 20.52
N SER A 494 11.04 13.10 19.43
CA SER A 494 10.84 13.71 18.12
C SER A 494 11.50 12.85 17.02
N GLY A 495 10.93 12.85 15.80
CA GLY A 495 11.53 12.19 14.64
C GLY A 495 11.74 10.67 14.82
N GLY A 496 10.94 10.04 15.69
CA GLY A 496 11.07 8.61 16.01
C GLY A 496 12.12 8.28 17.09
N GLN A 497 12.95 9.23 17.54
CA GLN A 497 13.84 9.02 18.66
C GLN A 497 13.09 9.23 19.97
N THR A 498 13.18 8.28 20.91
CA THR A 498 12.60 8.37 22.26
C THR A 498 13.26 9.47 23.08
N GLY A 499 12.46 10.08 23.98
CA GLY A 499 12.94 11.11 24.90
C GLY A 499 13.96 10.56 25.90
N ASP A 500 14.81 11.44 26.42
CA ASP A 500 15.79 11.08 27.44
C ASP A 500 15.17 10.92 28.81
N THR A 501 15.89 10.18 29.63
CA THR A 501 15.69 10.00 31.07
C THR A 501 16.91 10.51 31.82
N GLY A 502 16.76 10.70 33.11
CA GLY A 502 17.88 11.14 33.98
C GLY A 502 17.39 11.85 35.23
N THR A 503 18.13 12.80 35.72
CA THR A 503 17.82 13.49 36.99
C THR A 503 17.96 15.01 36.87
N ILE A 504 17.07 15.73 37.56
CA ILE A 504 17.15 17.17 37.75
C ILE A 504 17.37 17.40 39.27
N THR A 505 18.58 17.79 39.65
CA THR A 505 18.94 18.00 41.05
C THR A 505 18.70 19.45 41.46
N VAL A 506 18.12 19.67 42.62
CA VAL A 506 17.83 20.98 43.20
C VAL A 506 18.28 21.03 44.65
N ALA A 507 18.48 22.23 45.19
CA ALA A 507 18.77 22.40 46.62
C ALA A 507 17.63 21.88 47.49
N GLY A 508 17.72 20.66 47.99
CA GLY A 508 16.72 20.01 48.84
C GLY A 508 15.86 18.97 48.17
N GLY A 509 16.21 18.50 46.98
CA GLY A 509 15.53 17.41 46.31
C GLY A 509 16.13 16.99 44.99
N GLU A 510 15.53 15.96 44.41
CA GLU A 510 15.86 15.45 43.10
C GLU A 510 14.60 15.09 42.34
N PHE A 511 14.51 15.46 41.09
CA PHE A 511 13.40 15.06 40.20
C PHE A 511 13.89 14.00 39.21
N ASN A 512 13.37 12.79 39.35
CA ASN A 512 13.68 11.66 38.47
C ASN A 512 12.88 11.75 37.18
N VAL A 513 13.57 12.06 36.08
CA VAL A 513 12.95 12.17 34.75
C VAL A 513 12.82 10.78 34.14
N THR A 514 11.60 10.38 33.84
CA THR A 514 11.25 9.09 33.22
C THR A 514 11.02 9.18 31.73
N ASN A 515 10.71 10.38 31.21
CA ASN A 515 10.60 10.67 29.78
C ASN A 515 10.68 12.18 29.54
N THR A 516 11.02 12.58 28.34
CA THR A 516 11.04 13.98 27.89
C THR A 516 10.28 14.10 26.57
N THR A 517 9.28 15.01 26.53
CA THR A 517 8.44 15.23 25.34
C THR A 517 8.41 16.70 24.96
N LYS A 518 7.91 17.04 23.76
CA LYS A 518 7.67 18.43 23.35
C LYS A 518 6.32 18.94 23.87
N LEU A 519 6.32 20.19 24.32
CA LEU A 519 5.11 20.92 24.70
C LEU A 519 5.14 22.30 24.01
N GLY A 520 4.75 22.35 22.72
CA GLY A 520 5.02 23.49 21.86
C GLY A 520 6.53 23.69 21.66
N ASN A 521 7.05 24.87 22.02
CA ASN A 521 8.49 25.17 21.97
C ASN A 521 9.22 24.85 23.30
N ALA A 522 8.50 24.33 24.30
CA ALA A 522 9.06 23.89 25.56
C ALA A 522 9.35 22.39 25.57
N PHE A 523 10.29 21.96 26.42
CA PHE A 523 10.57 20.56 26.68
C PHE A 523 9.99 20.17 28.05
N ALA A 524 9.11 19.19 28.05
CA ALA A 524 8.39 18.67 29.18
C ALA A 524 9.13 17.45 29.76
N HIS A 525 9.76 17.62 30.93
CA HIS A 525 10.43 16.55 31.65
C HIS A 525 9.40 15.89 32.57
N HIS A 526 8.96 14.67 32.23
CA HIS A 526 8.02 13.89 33.03
C HIS A 526 8.76 13.11 34.10
N GLY A 527 8.26 13.12 35.34
CA GLY A 527 8.96 12.41 36.39
C GLY A 527 8.28 12.49 37.75
N THR A 528 9.06 12.12 38.77
CA THR A 528 8.64 12.11 40.18
C THR A 528 9.70 12.81 41.01
N VAL A 529 9.29 13.69 41.90
CA VAL A 529 10.18 14.41 42.80
C VAL A 529 10.45 13.63 44.09
N GLN A 530 11.69 13.63 44.56
CA GLN A 530 12.11 13.25 45.88
C GLN A 530 12.55 14.53 46.58
N GLY A 531 11.87 14.92 47.64
CA GLY A 531 12.03 16.22 48.28
C GLY A 531 11.09 17.27 47.69
N ARG A 532 11.60 18.37 47.13
CA ARG A 532 10.78 19.43 46.53
C ARG A 532 11.48 20.12 45.39
N ILE A 533 10.72 20.57 44.40
CA ILE A 533 11.17 21.40 43.30
C ILE A 533 10.12 22.46 42.97
N GLY A 534 10.54 23.71 42.81
CA GLY A 534 9.66 24.84 42.57
C GLY A 534 10.04 25.67 41.33
N VAL A 535 9.12 26.50 40.88
CA VAL A 535 9.34 27.47 39.80
C VAL A 535 10.39 28.47 40.25
N ASN A 536 11.33 28.83 39.37
CA ASN A 536 12.52 29.67 39.59
C ASN A 536 13.66 28.98 40.36
N ASP A 537 13.54 27.75 40.76
CA ASP A 537 14.66 27.00 41.32
C ASP A 537 15.81 26.87 40.30
N LYS A 538 17.06 27.00 40.80
CA LYS A 538 18.24 26.67 40.04
C LYS A 538 18.50 25.17 40.20
N VAL A 539 18.69 24.52 39.10
CA VAL A 539 18.82 23.06 39.06
C VAL A 539 20.01 22.65 38.19
N ASP A 540 20.51 21.44 38.45
CA ASP A 540 21.46 20.76 37.58
C ASP A 540 20.79 19.58 36.95
N ALA A 541 20.62 19.64 35.61
CA ALA A 541 19.98 18.67 34.79
C ALA A 541 21.02 17.70 34.20
N THR A 542 20.89 16.40 34.44
CA THR A 542 21.83 15.37 34.01
C THR A 542 21.06 14.22 33.37
N ILE A 543 21.38 13.87 32.15
CA ILE A 543 20.74 12.72 31.44
C ILE A 543 21.41 11.40 31.83
N ASP A 544 20.69 10.29 31.61
CA ASP A 544 21.27 8.95 31.59
C ASP A 544 22.12 8.82 30.31
N ASP A 545 23.43 8.99 30.43
CA ASP A 545 24.40 9.01 29.35
C ASP A 545 24.57 7.63 28.69
N VAL A 546 24.45 6.52 29.46
CA VAL A 546 24.52 5.16 28.94
C VAL A 546 23.33 4.88 28.03
N ARG A 547 22.14 5.26 28.49
CA ARG A 547 20.93 5.15 27.69
C ARG A 547 20.99 6.00 26.42
N ARG A 548 21.43 7.27 26.55
CA ARG A 548 21.62 8.18 25.40
C ARG A 548 22.63 7.62 24.39
N ASP A 549 23.74 7.03 24.85
CA ASP A 549 24.76 6.44 23.99
C ASP A 549 24.20 5.28 23.17
N SER A 550 23.38 4.42 23.79
CA SER A 550 22.67 3.34 23.08
C SER A 550 21.69 3.89 22.02
N ILE A 551 20.93 4.94 22.36
CA ILE A 551 20.02 5.63 21.42
C ILE A 551 20.79 6.22 20.23
N LYS A 552 21.94 6.91 20.48
CA LYS A 552 22.79 7.47 19.42
C LYS A 552 23.27 6.40 18.43
N LYS A 553 23.66 5.23 18.94
CA LYS A 553 24.08 4.08 18.10
C LYS A 553 22.95 3.58 17.22
N ASN A 554 21.78 3.34 17.81
CA ASN A 554 20.61 2.90 17.08
C ASN A 554 20.15 3.94 16.06
N HIS A 555 20.19 5.23 16.41
CA HIS A 555 19.76 6.30 15.49
C HIS A 555 20.72 6.43 14.29
N THR A 556 22.01 6.42 14.53
CA THR A 556 22.99 6.50 13.44
C THR A 556 22.92 5.26 12.55
N ALA A 557 22.75 4.07 13.15
CA ALA A 557 22.55 2.83 12.40
C ALA A 557 21.29 2.85 11.52
N THR A 558 20.23 3.57 11.94
CA THR A 558 19.01 3.74 11.15
C THR A 558 19.29 4.46 9.83
N HIS A 559 20.12 5.51 9.84
CA HIS A 559 20.49 6.21 8.60
C HIS A 559 21.33 5.33 7.66
N ILE A 560 22.31 4.60 8.23
CA ILE A 560 23.12 3.67 7.42
C ILE A 560 22.26 2.56 6.84
N LEU A 561 21.31 2.01 7.63
CA LEU A 561 20.33 1.01 7.18
C LEU A 561 19.45 1.55 6.07
N HIS A 562 18.93 2.78 6.19
CA HIS A 562 18.08 3.40 5.18
C HIS A 562 18.78 3.48 3.84
N GLU A 563 20.02 3.96 3.82
CA GLU A 563 20.80 4.04 2.58
C GLU A 563 21.15 2.63 2.03
N ALA A 564 21.52 1.66 2.89
CA ALA A 564 21.76 0.28 2.47
C ALA A 564 20.52 -0.35 1.80
N LEU A 565 19.33 -0.11 2.36
CA LEU A 565 18.07 -0.56 1.78
C LEU A 565 17.82 0.07 0.40
N ARG A 566 18.07 1.35 0.24
CA ARG A 566 17.95 2.05 -1.04
C ARG A 566 18.89 1.50 -2.10
N GLN A 567 20.16 1.29 -1.75
CA GLN A 567 21.16 0.77 -2.67
C GLN A 567 20.86 -0.66 -3.14
N LEU A 568 20.33 -1.50 -2.26
CA LEU A 568 20.09 -2.92 -2.56
C LEU A 568 18.70 -3.22 -3.10
N LEU A 569 17.67 -2.52 -2.61
CA LEU A 569 16.29 -2.75 -3.00
C LEU A 569 15.77 -1.74 -4.01
N GLY A 570 16.41 -0.57 -4.13
CA GLY A 570 16.08 0.47 -5.10
C GLY A 570 15.60 1.78 -4.49
N ASP A 571 15.59 2.83 -5.32
CA ASP A 571 15.28 4.23 -4.93
C ASP A 571 13.84 4.44 -4.43
N HIS A 572 12.93 3.48 -4.66
CA HIS A 572 11.56 3.51 -4.15
C HIS A 572 11.47 3.31 -2.64
N VAL A 573 12.56 2.83 -2.02
CA VAL A 573 12.63 2.68 -0.56
C VAL A 573 12.65 4.06 0.08
N GLY A 574 11.62 4.36 0.85
CA GLY A 574 11.48 5.58 1.63
C GLY A 574 10.93 5.29 3.01
N GLN A 575 11.36 6.05 4.00
CA GLN A 575 10.89 5.91 5.37
C GLN A 575 9.37 6.13 5.45
N LYS A 576 8.67 5.22 6.14
CA LYS A 576 7.24 5.31 6.48
C LYS A 576 7.02 5.47 7.99
N GLY A 577 8.00 5.10 8.76
CA GLY A 577 8.04 5.27 10.21
C GLY A 577 9.40 4.88 10.76
N SER A 578 9.74 5.42 11.91
CA SER A 578 10.95 5.08 12.65
C SER A 578 10.67 5.09 14.14
N LEU A 579 11.32 4.21 14.86
CA LEU A 579 11.35 4.22 16.32
C LEU A 579 12.76 3.83 16.77
N VAL A 580 13.41 4.74 17.48
CA VAL A 580 14.76 4.56 17.99
C VAL A 580 14.71 4.55 19.52
N GLN A 581 14.93 3.39 20.08
CA GLN A 581 14.94 3.11 21.52
C GLN A 581 16.36 2.72 21.98
N PRO A 582 16.66 2.69 23.27
CA PRO A 582 17.99 2.28 23.73
C PRO A 582 18.33 0.83 23.39
N ASP A 583 17.35 -0.08 23.45
CA ASP A 583 17.50 -1.52 23.25
C ASP A 583 17.39 -1.97 21.79
N ARG A 584 16.79 -1.17 20.92
CA ARG A 584 16.59 -1.50 19.50
C ARG A 584 16.21 -0.30 18.64
N LEU A 585 16.33 -0.49 17.35
CA LEU A 585 15.74 0.37 16.35
C LEU A 585 14.66 -0.37 15.57
N ARG A 586 13.65 0.36 15.09
CA ARG A 586 12.60 -0.11 14.19
C ARG A 586 12.50 0.84 13.03
N PHE A 587 12.57 0.30 11.83
CA PHE A 587 12.49 1.09 10.60
C PHE A 587 11.41 0.54 9.69
N ASP A 588 10.39 1.35 9.43
CA ASP A 588 9.28 1.03 8.53
C ASP A 588 9.54 1.74 7.20
N PHE A 589 9.51 1.00 6.11
CA PHE A 589 9.88 1.52 4.79
C PHE A 589 8.96 1.01 3.68
N SER A 590 8.86 1.79 2.59
CA SER A 590 8.12 1.39 1.40
C SER A 590 8.86 0.30 0.64
N HIS A 591 8.24 -0.87 0.53
CA HIS A 591 8.68 -1.95 -0.33
C HIS A 591 7.53 -2.92 -0.59
N PHE A 592 7.43 -3.44 -1.81
CA PHE A 592 6.25 -4.14 -2.31
C PHE A 592 6.25 -5.65 -2.05
N GLU A 593 7.38 -6.22 -1.62
CA GLU A 593 7.52 -7.66 -1.35
C GLU A 593 8.29 -7.92 -0.04
N ALA A 594 8.31 -9.19 0.40
CA ALA A 594 9.14 -9.59 1.54
C ALA A 594 10.62 -9.55 1.16
N VAL A 595 11.43 -8.95 2.02
CA VAL A 595 12.90 -8.97 1.85
C VAL A 595 13.38 -10.39 2.11
N THR A 596 14.10 -10.96 1.15
CA THR A 596 14.59 -12.32 1.24
C THR A 596 15.68 -12.47 2.29
N LYS A 597 15.90 -13.69 2.77
CA LYS A 597 16.98 -13.96 3.75
C LYS A 597 18.37 -13.61 3.22
N ASP A 598 18.58 -13.72 1.91
CA ASP A 598 19.87 -13.41 1.28
C ASP A 598 20.05 -11.89 1.18
N GLU A 599 18.99 -11.16 0.81
CA GLU A 599 18.98 -9.68 0.83
C GLU A 599 19.20 -9.15 2.25
N LEU A 600 18.52 -9.70 3.26
CA LEU A 600 18.71 -9.29 4.65
C LEU A 600 20.17 -9.52 5.12
N ARG A 601 20.80 -10.62 4.72
CA ARG A 601 22.23 -10.86 5.02
C ARG A 601 23.12 -9.86 4.33
N GLU A 602 22.80 -9.50 3.08
CA GLU A 602 23.59 -8.54 2.32
C GLU A 602 23.42 -7.12 2.88
N ILE A 603 22.18 -6.72 3.24
CA ILE A 603 21.90 -5.44 3.92
C ILE A 603 22.70 -5.36 5.23
N GLU A 604 22.62 -6.40 6.07
CA GLU A 604 23.34 -6.45 7.34
C GLU A 604 24.87 -6.38 7.12
N ARG A 605 25.37 -7.06 6.07
CA ARG A 605 26.79 -7.00 5.71
C ARG A 605 27.22 -5.59 5.32
N VAL A 606 26.44 -4.95 4.42
CA VAL A 606 26.73 -3.57 3.97
C VAL A 606 26.71 -2.59 5.13
N VAL A 607 25.70 -2.65 5.99
CA VAL A 607 25.60 -1.77 7.17
C VAL A 607 26.83 -1.95 8.08
N ASN A 608 27.24 -3.20 8.36
CA ASN A 608 28.43 -3.46 9.18
C ASN A 608 29.74 -3.06 8.49
N ASP A 609 29.79 -3.14 7.14
CA ASP A 609 30.96 -2.66 6.39
C ASP A 609 31.09 -1.13 6.52
N GLU A 610 30.00 -0.38 6.42
CA GLU A 610 29.99 1.08 6.58
C GLU A 610 30.34 1.49 8.03
N ILE A 611 29.84 0.77 9.02
CA ILE A 611 30.23 0.94 10.42
C ILE A 611 31.75 0.79 10.58
N ARG A 612 32.35 -0.24 9.98
CA ARG A 612 33.81 -0.50 10.05
C ARG A 612 34.66 0.53 9.33
N ARG A 613 34.10 1.23 8.31
CA ARG A 613 34.80 2.38 7.68
C ARG A 613 35.06 3.52 8.67
N ASN A 614 34.30 3.57 9.74
CA ASN A 614 34.50 4.47 10.88
C ASN A 614 34.61 5.95 10.51
N PHE A 615 33.79 6.41 9.57
CA PHE A 615 33.70 7.81 9.20
C PHE A 615 33.29 8.68 10.39
N ALA A 616 33.86 9.89 10.48
CA ALA A 616 33.32 10.91 11.35
C ALA A 616 31.98 11.39 10.83
N LEU A 617 31.00 11.58 11.71
CA LEU A 617 29.77 12.22 11.39
C LEU A 617 29.96 13.74 11.35
N ASN A 618 29.46 14.35 10.29
CA ASN A 618 29.45 15.81 10.20
C ASN A 618 28.00 16.30 10.31
N THR A 619 27.81 17.33 11.12
CA THR A 619 26.49 17.95 11.31
C THR A 619 26.58 19.43 11.02
N GLU A 620 25.75 19.91 10.10
CA GLU A 620 25.74 21.31 9.68
C GLU A 620 24.31 21.87 9.75
N LEU A 621 24.17 23.12 10.14
CA LEU A 621 22.95 23.90 10.00
C LEU A 621 23.03 24.66 8.68
N MET A 622 22.01 24.57 7.84
CA MET A 622 21.95 25.30 6.58
C MET A 622 20.53 25.53 6.12
N ALA A 623 20.32 26.41 5.15
CA ALA A 623 19.03 26.60 4.53
C ALA A 623 18.55 25.30 3.85
N ILE A 624 17.24 25.06 3.91
CA ILE A 624 16.63 23.82 3.35
C ILE A 624 16.96 23.62 1.87
N ASP A 625 17.04 24.69 1.10
CA ASP A 625 17.36 24.62 -0.34
C ASP A 625 18.82 24.24 -0.57
N ASP A 626 19.73 24.72 0.27
CA ASP A 626 21.16 24.33 0.23
C ASP A 626 21.32 22.85 0.61
N ALA A 627 20.55 22.37 1.60
CA ALA A 627 20.53 20.97 1.99
C ALA A 627 20.06 20.07 0.84
N LYS A 628 18.97 20.45 0.16
CA LYS A 628 18.48 19.72 -1.03
C LYS A 628 19.50 19.76 -2.18
N ALA A 629 20.16 20.90 -2.41
CA ALA A 629 21.20 21.02 -3.43
C ALA A 629 22.44 20.15 -3.15
N LYS A 630 22.75 19.89 -1.85
CA LYS A 630 23.76 18.90 -1.42
C LYS A 630 23.29 17.46 -1.57
N GLY A 631 22.03 17.20 -1.95
CA GLY A 631 21.47 15.86 -2.05
C GLY A 631 20.95 15.30 -0.73
N ALA A 632 20.74 16.14 0.29
CA ALA A 632 20.20 15.69 1.56
C ALA A 632 18.77 15.16 1.38
N MET A 633 18.55 13.95 1.89
CA MET A 633 17.24 13.32 1.85
C MET A 633 16.32 13.98 2.87
N ALA A 634 15.19 14.51 2.37
CA ALA A 634 14.11 15.03 3.18
C ALA A 634 12.98 14.00 3.25
N LEU A 635 12.41 13.74 4.41
CA LEU A 635 11.28 12.84 4.58
C LEU A 635 10.03 13.47 3.97
N PHE A 636 9.30 12.69 3.19
CA PHE A 636 8.10 13.15 2.51
C PHE A 636 6.97 13.45 3.52
N GLY A 637 6.44 14.67 3.49
CA GLY A 637 5.29 15.07 4.31
C GLY A 637 5.64 15.70 5.66
N GLU A 638 6.92 15.80 6.03
CA GLU A 638 7.34 16.60 7.18
C GLU A 638 7.47 18.09 6.80
N LYS A 639 7.07 18.95 7.73
CA LYS A 639 7.31 20.39 7.62
C LYS A 639 8.67 20.69 8.25
N TYR A 640 9.54 21.25 7.47
CA TYR A 640 10.86 21.69 7.92
C TYR A 640 10.85 23.22 8.06
N ASP A 641 11.62 23.70 9.02
CA ASP A 641 11.92 25.14 9.16
C ASP A 641 12.84 25.60 8.00
N ASP A 642 12.97 26.91 7.83
CA ASP A 642 13.85 27.51 6.80
C ASP A 642 15.31 27.09 6.99
N GLU A 643 15.74 26.87 8.24
CA GLU A 643 17.07 26.34 8.61
C GLU A 643 16.94 24.92 9.13
N VAL A 644 17.68 23.98 8.54
CA VAL A 644 17.62 22.55 8.83
C VAL A 644 18.98 22.01 9.27
N ARG A 645 18.93 20.98 10.11
CA ARG A 645 20.12 20.23 10.53
C ARG A 645 20.36 19.06 9.59
N VAL A 646 21.51 19.05 8.92
CA VAL A 646 21.96 18.02 7.99
C VAL A 646 23.00 17.14 8.66
N VAL A 647 22.77 15.84 8.68
CA VAL A 647 23.72 14.83 9.18
C VAL A 647 24.32 14.10 7.99
N THR A 648 25.65 14.11 7.92
CA THR A 648 26.42 13.44 6.86
C THR A 648 27.30 12.36 7.45
N ILE A 649 27.25 11.16 6.91
CA ILE A 649 28.07 10.00 7.30
C ILE A 649 29.01 9.67 6.14
N GLY A 650 30.21 10.25 6.18
CA GLY A 650 31.18 10.10 5.10
C GLY A 650 30.64 10.53 3.74
N ASP A 651 30.78 9.65 2.76
CA ASP A 651 30.23 9.76 1.40
C ASP A 651 29.00 8.86 1.21
N TYR A 652 28.51 8.25 2.28
CA TYR A 652 27.51 7.19 2.22
C TYR A 652 26.08 7.68 2.44
N SER A 653 25.80 8.48 3.46
CA SER A 653 24.46 8.97 3.78
C SER A 653 24.48 10.46 4.08
N ILE A 654 23.47 11.19 3.58
CA ILE A 654 23.23 12.59 3.88
C ILE A 654 21.74 12.82 4.06
N GLU A 655 21.30 13.16 5.28
CA GLU A 655 19.89 13.24 5.64
C GLU A 655 19.58 14.44 6.55
N LEU A 656 18.32 14.93 6.45
CA LEU A 656 17.80 15.93 7.40
C LEU A 656 17.45 15.22 8.70
N CYS A 657 18.14 15.54 9.79
CA CYS A 657 17.89 14.90 11.07
C CYS A 657 18.20 15.81 12.29
N GLY A 658 17.19 16.01 13.15
CA GLY A 658 17.30 16.73 14.41
C GLY A 658 17.68 15.86 15.62
N GLY A 659 17.93 14.56 15.42
CA GLY A 659 18.23 13.62 16.49
C GLY A 659 19.67 13.66 16.99
N THR A 660 19.97 12.80 17.96
CA THR A 660 21.33 12.66 18.52
C THR A 660 22.06 11.48 17.88
N HIS A 661 23.34 11.66 17.58
CA HIS A 661 24.15 10.69 16.84
C HIS A 661 25.50 10.44 17.51
N VAL A 662 26.15 9.34 17.14
CA VAL A 662 27.52 9.04 17.52
C VAL A 662 28.52 10.02 16.84
N GLU A 663 29.71 10.13 17.35
CA GLU A 663 30.74 10.97 16.71
C GLU A 663 31.35 10.31 15.48
N ARG A 664 31.46 8.99 15.51
CA ARG A 664 32.01 8.18 14.42
C ARG A 664 31.15 6.95 14.19
N ALA A 665 31.00 6.54 12.95
CA ALA A 665 30.21 5.34 12.58
C ALA A 665 30.67 4.08 13.33
N GLY A 666 31.96 3.94 13.62
CA GLY A 666 32.52 2.80 14.37
C GLY A 666 32.05 2.70 15.82
N ASP A 667 31.57 3.79 16.42
CA ASP A 667 31.03 3.80 17.79
C ASP A 667 29.77 2.97 17.92
N ILE A 668 29.05 2.70 16.81
CA ILE A 668 27.90 1.82 16.75
C ILE A 668 28.28 0.38 17.17
N GLY A 669 29.48 -0.08 16.82
CA GLY A 669 29.94 -1.43 17.06
C GLY A 669 29.33 -2.44 16.09
N LEU A 670 28.65 -3.46 16.60
CA LEU A 670 27.95 -4.47 15.79
C LEU A 670 26.50 -4.02 15.52
N PHE A 671 26.04 -4.22 14.28
CA PHE A 671 24.65 -4.11 13.88
C PHE A 671 24.08 -5.48 13.54
N LYS A 672 22.89 -5.82 14.05
CA LYS A 672 22.23 -7.10 13.79
C LYS A 672 20.75 -6.93 13.51
N ILE A 673 20.27 -7.44 12.38
CA ILE A 673 18.84 -7.52 12.07
C ILE A 673 18.21 -8.65 12.89
N VAL A 674 17.14 -8.33 13.63
CA VAL A 674 16.41 -9.27 14.47
C VAL A 674 15.19 -9.82 13.75
N SER A 675 14.44 -8.94 13.07
CA SER A 675 13.22 -9.34 12.37
C SER A 675 12.97 -8.52 11.12
N GLU A 676 12.23 -9.10 10.18
CA GLU A 676 11.66 -8.43 9.02
C GLU A 676 10.23 -8.91 8.83
N SER A 677 9.27 -7.98 8.61
CA SER A 677 7.85 -8.33 8.45
C SER A 677 7.10 -7.26 7.66
N GLY A 678 5.98 -7.68 7.04
CA GLY A 678 5.00 -6.75 6.47
C GLY A 678 4.07 -6.21 7.53
N ILE A 679 3.88 -4.89 7.59
CA ILE A 679 2.97 -4.26 8.56
C ILE A 679 1.73 -3.66 7.88
N ALA A 680 1.87 -3.29 6.62
CA ALA A 680 0.78 -2.84 5.77
C ALA A 680 1.09 -3.18 4.30
N ALA A 681 0.13 -3.00 3.42
CA ALA A 681 0.38 -3.18 2.00
C ALA A 681 1.43 -2.17 1.52
N GLY A 682 2.49 -2.68 0.91
CA GLY A 682 3.61 -1.87 0.43
C GLY A 682 4.50 -1.27 1.53
N VAL A 683 4.35 -1.72 2.78
CA VAL A 683 5.19 -1.26 3.91
C VAL A 683 5.80 -2.45 4.63
N ARG A 684 7.11 -2.46 4.71
CA ARG A 684 7.91 -3.45 5.42
C ARG A 684 8.52 -2.84 6.68
N ARG A 685 8.78 -3.67 7.66
CA ARG A 685 9.41 -3.30 8.93
C ARG A 685 10.66 -4.12 9.15
N ILE A 686 11.76 -3.48 9.46
CA ILE A 686 12.96 -4.10 10.01
C ILE A 686 13.11 -3.68 11.47
N GLU A 687 13.39 -4.64 12.34
CA GLU A 687 13.87 -4.40 13.68
C GLU A 687 15.32 -4.86 13.78
N ALA A 688 16.15 -4.04 14.40
CA ALA A 688 17.59 -4.32 14.55
C ALA A 688 18.11 -3.81 15.90
N VAL A 689 19.25 -4.34 16.28
CA VAL A 689 19.97 -4.00 17.52
C VAL A 689 21.41 -3.63 17.22
N THR A 690 22.03 -2.80 18.07
CA THR A 690 23.41 -2.34 17.89
C THR A 690 24.25 -2.52 19.16
N GLY A 691 25.55 -2.36 19.03
CA GLY A 691 26.47 -2.30 20.15
C GLY A 691 26.40 -3.51 21.09
N ALA A 692 26.22 -3.25 22.39
CA ALA A 692 26.17 -4.28 23.42
C ALA A 692 24.96 -5.22 23.24
N ASP A 693 23.79 -4.68 22.84
CA ASP A 693 22.58 -5.49 22.64
C ASP A 693 22.72 -6.42 21.44
N ALA A 694 23.41 -6.00 20.38
CA ALA A 694 23.72 -6.87 19.25
C ALA A 694 24.65 -8.02 19.66
N VAL A 695 25.67 -7.75 20.49
CA VAL A 695 26.57 -8.77 21.03
C VAL A 695 25.79 -9.74 21.94
N ALA A 696 24.94 -9.22 22.81
CA ALA A 696 24.10 -10.05 23.69
C ALA A 696 23.17 -10.94 22.88
N TYR A 697 22.50 -10.39 21.85
CA TYR A 697 21.65 -11.15 20.95
C TYR A 697 22.39 -12.32 20.24
N VAL A 698 23.59 -12.04 19.71
CA VAL A 698 24.41 -13.07 19.06
C VAL A 698 24.84 -14.16 20.06
N SER A 699 25.27 -13.76 21.26
CA SER A 699 25.66 -14.68 22.33
C SER A 699 24.49 -15.59 22.77
N GLU A 700 23.29 -15.03 22.86
CA GLU A 700 22.09 -15.81 23.18
C GLU A 700 21.78 -16.83 22.08
N GLN A 701 21.84 -16.43 20.79
CA GLN A 701 21.64 -17.35 19.66
C GLN A 701 22.69 -18.48 19.65
N GLU A 702 23.95 -18.15 19.96
CA GLU A 702 25.03 -19.11 20.06
C GLU A 702 24.79 -20.10 21.23
N GLN A 703 24.37 -19.59 22.38
CA GLN A 703 24.02 -20.44 23.51
C GLN A 703 22.85 -21.39 23.20
N GLN A 704 21.78 -20.89 22.57
CA GLN A 704 20.66 -21.73 22.15
C GLN A 704 21.12 -22.84 21.19
N LEU A 705 22.03 -22.54 20.26
CA LEU A 705 22.59 -23.52 19.35
C LEU A 705 23.41 -24.56 20.11
N HIS A 706 24.21 -24.17 21.09
CA HIS A 706 24.96 -25.06 21.97
C HIS A 706 24.04 -26.00 22.77
N ASP A 707 22.95 -25.45 23.33
CA ASP A 707 21.97 -26.23 24.06
C ASP A 707 21.29 -27.28 23.19
N VAL A 708 20.88 -26.92 21.97
CA VAL A 708 20.32 -27.86 21.00
C VAL A 708 21.36 -28.93 20.62
N ALA A 709 22.60 -28.52 20.41
CA ALA A 709 23.70 -29.47 20.12
C ALA A 709 23.91 -30.47 21.26
N ALA A 710 23.86 -29.98 22.52
CA ALA A 710 23.97 -30.84 23.71
C ALA A 710 22.83 -31.88 23.79
N LEU A 711 21.58 -31.48 23.53
CA LEU A 711 20.44 -32.40 23.51
C LEU A 711 20.64 -33.57 22.54
N VAL A 712 21.26 -33.35 21.39
CA VAL A 712 21.55 -34.37 20.41
C VAL A 712 22.97 -35.00 20.60
N LYS A 713 23.63 -34.68 21.70
CA LYS A 713 24.99 -35.14 22.02
C LYS A 713 26.00 -34.81 20.92
N GLY A 714 25.93 -33.57 20.44
CA GLY A 714 26.77 -33.01 19.40
C GLY A 714 27.45 -31.71 19.82
N ASP A 715 28.04 -31.04 18.86
CA ASP A 715 28.58 -29.70 18.91
C ASP A 715 27.96 -28.85 17.78
N SER A 716 28.28 -27.55 17.73
CA SER A 716 27.73 -26.61 16.72
C SER A 716 28.02 -27.05 15.28
N ALA A 717 29.09 -27.80 15.03
CA ALA A 717 29.44 -28.28 13.69
C ALA A 717 28.61 -29.50 13.28
N SER A 718 28.28 -30.38 14.23
CA SER A 718 27.59 -31.65 13.97
C SER A 718 26.08 -31.64 14.27
N VAL A 719 25.57 -30.59 14.88
CA VAL A 719 24.16 -30.53 15.32
C VAL A 719 23.15 -30.74 14.18
N LEU A 720 23.38 -30.15 13.04
CA LEU A 720 22.48 -30.30 11.88
C LEU A 720 22.42 -31.74 11.40
N GLU A 721 23.57 -32.40 11.26
CA GLU A 721 23.66 -33.81 10.87
C GLU A 721 22.94 -34.70 11.88
N LYS A 722 23.17 -34.46 13.18
CA LYS A 722 22.57 -35.30 14.26
C LYS A 722 21.05 -35.09 14.37
N VAL A 723 20.56 -33.86 14.21
CA VAL A 723 19.11 -33.57 14.18
C VAL A 723 18.48 -34.25 12.95
N THR A 724 19.12 -34.16 11.78
CA THR A 724 18.66 -34.83 10.57
C THR A 724 18.58 -36.35 10.76
N ALA A 725 19.64 -36.95 11.29
CA ALA A 725 19.66 -38.36 11.57
C ALA A 725 18.60 -38.79 12.61
N LEU A 726 18.34 -37.96 13.61
CA LEU A 726 17.27 -38.21 14.58
C LEU A 726 15.87 -38.19 13.95
N LEU A 727 15.61 -37.24 13.06
CA LEU A 727 14.35 -37.15 12.31
C LEU A 727 14.15 -38.34 11.38
N GLU A 728 15.21 -38.78 10.69
CA GLU A 728 15.17 -39.98 9.84
C GLU A 728 14.93 -41.24 10.64
N LYS A 729 15.58 -41.34 11.80
CA LYS A 729 15.35 -42.44 12.73
C LYS A 729 13.92 -42.48 13.27
N SER A 730 13.37 -41.35 13.67
CA SER A 730 11.96 -41.23 14.09
C SER A 730 11.02 -41.72 12.99
N LYS A 731 11.19 -41.25 11.77
CA LYS A 731 10.40 -41.67 10.62
C LYS A 731 10.54 -43.16 10.30
N GLY A 732 11.74 -43.68 10.49
CA GLY A 732 12.04 -45.13 10.36
C GLY A 732 11.32 -45.95 11.43
N LEU A 733 11.32 -45.47 12.69
CA LEU A 733 10.62 -46.14 13.79
C LEU A 733 9.12 -46.13 13.61
N GLU A 734 8.54 -45.01 13.18
CA GLU A 734 7.09 -44.91 12.88
C GLU A 734 6.68 -45.94 11.80
N LYS A 735 7.51 -46.09 10.77
CA LYS A 735 7.28 -47.11 9.73
C LYS A 735 7.40 -48.52 10.26
N GLN A 736 8.38 -48.79 11.14
CA GLN A 736 8.52 -50.10 11.78
C GLN A 736 7.34 -50.43 12.69
N ILE A 737 6.87 -49.44 13.48
CA ILE A 737 5.69 -49.60 14.32
C ILE A 737 4.46 -49.93 13.47
N ALA A 738 4.23 -49.22 12.38
CA ALA A 738 3.14 -49.52 11.46
C ALA A 738 3.25 -50.95 10.89
N GLN A 739 4.44 -51.38 10.47
CA GLN A 739 4.67 -52.73 9.96
C GLN A 739 4.49 -53.81 11.03
N LEU A 740 4.89 -53.54 12.27
CA LEU A 740 4.70 -54.50 13.37
C LEU A 740 3.23 -54.61 13.74
N ASN A 741 2.49 -53.51 13.75
CA ASN A 741 1.04 -53.49 13.97
C ASN A 741 0.31 -54.30 12.89
N ASP A 742 0.69 -54.13 11.60
CA ASP A 742 0.14 -54.90 10.50
C ASP A 742 0.42 -56.40 10.64
N LYS A 743 1.64 -56.81 11.07
CA LYS A 743 2.00 -58.18 11.33
C LYS A 743 1.20 -58.77 12.49
N LEU A 744 1.02 -58.01 13.58
CA LEU A 744 0.22 -58.43 14.72
C LEU A 744 -1.26 -58.61 14.32
N ALA A 745 -1.81 -57.69 13.55
CA ALA A 745 -3.16 -57.82 13.04
C ALA A 745 -3.34 -59.03 12.12
N SER A 746 -2.36 -59.32 11.26
CA SER A 746 -2.37 -60.50 10.39
C SER A 746 -2.25 -61.83 11.17
N ALA A 747 -1.41 -61.86 12.18
CA ALA A 747 -1.24 -63.05 13.05
C ALA A 747 -2.52 -63.31 13.88
N ALA A 748 -3.13 -62.26 14.43
CA ALA A 748 -4.42 -62.35 15.12
C ALA A 748 -5.52 -62.89 14.19
N GLY A 749 -5.55 -62.39 12.92
CA GLY A 749 -6.50 -62.85 11.92
C GLY A 749 -6.34 -64.34 11.55
N ALA A 750 -5.11 -64.90 11.57
CA ALA A 750 -4.87 -66.30 11.27
C ALA A 750 -5.43 -67.22 12.37
N SER A 751 -5.29 -66.87 13.60
CA SER A 751 -5.82 -67.68 14.72
C SER A 751 -7.36 -67.66 14.83
N LEU A 752 -8.00 -66.63 14.24
CA LEU A 752 -9.46 -66.49 14.23
C LEU A 752 -10.18 -67.47 13.28
N LEU A 753 -9.46 -68.06 12.32
CA LEU A 753 -10.04 -69.02 11.35
C LEU A 753 -10.46 -70.32 12.07
N ASP A 754 -9.87 -70.66 13.23
CA ASP A 754 -10.22 -71.84 14.02
C ASP A 754 -11.57 -71.64 14.77
N SER A 755 -12.06 -70.40 14.86
CA SER A 755 -13.34 -70.06 15.54
C SER A 755 -14.54 -69.96 14.58
N ILE A 756 -14.40 -70.40 13.32
CA ILE A 756 -15.48 -70.38 12.32
C ILE A 756 -16.57 -71.39 12.74
N VAL A 757 -17.82 -70.87 12.76
CA VAL A 757 -19.05 -71.69 13.02
C VAL A 757 -19.87 -71.73 11.74
N GLU A 758 -20.49 -72.88 11.44
CA GLU A 758 -21.40 -72.97 10.27
C GLU A 758 -22.86 -72.87 10.72
N ILE A 759 -23.62 -71.93 10.18
CA ILE A 759 -25.04 -71.70 10.47
C ILE A 759 -25.84 -71.79 9.18
N ASN A 760 -26.76 -72.74 9.04
CA ASN A 760 -27.58 -72.97 7.88
C ASN A 760 -26.81 -73.00 6.54
N GLY A 761 -25.57 -73.59 6.57
CA GLY A 761 -24.69 -73.66 5.42
C GLY A 761 -23.87 -72.40 5.10
N VAL A 762 -23.93 -71.40 5.97
CA VAL A 762 -23.12 -70.17 5.89
C VAL A 762 -22.04 -70.16 7.00
N LYS A 763 -20.79 -69.98 6.61
CA LYS A 763 -19.69 -69.85 7.59
C LYS A 763 -19.74 -68.48 8.26
N LEU A 764 -19.73 -68.46 9.61
CA LEU A 764 -19.69 -67.22 10.38
C LEU A 764 -18.41 -67.21 11.23
N LEU A 765 -17.71 -66.07 11.18
CA LEU A 765 -16.62 -65.75 12.06
C LEU A 765 -16.95 -64.49 12.84
N VAL A 766 -17.02 -64.64 14.18
CA VAL A 766 -17.25 -63.51 15.12
C VAL A 766 -16.11 -63.48 16.11
N ALA A 767 -15.48 -62.28 16.26
CA ALA A 767 -14.37 -62.19 17.22
C ALA A 767 -14.24 -60.75 17.79
N ASN A 768 -13.85 -60.68 19.05
CA ASN A 768 -13.25 -59.50 19.65
C ASN A 768 -11.76 -59.53 19.40
N VAL A 769 -11.22 -58.55 18.70
CA VAL A 769 -9.81 -58.50 18.28
C VAL A 769 -9.04 -57.52 19.18
N GLU A 770 -8.87 -57.89 20.46
CA GLU A 770 -8.16 -57.08 21.42
C GLU A 770 -6.74 -56.71 20.96
N GLY A 771 -6.33 -55.46 21.28
CA GLY A 771 -4.99 -54.97 20.93
C GLY A 771 -4.79 -54.60 19.45
N THR A 772 -5.83 -54.71 18.61
CA THR A 772 -5.76 -54.31 17.18
C THR A 772 -6.26 -52.86 17.01
N GLU A 773 -5.51 -52.06 16.25
CA GLU A 773 -5.96 -50.71 15.89
C GLU A 773 -7.18 -50.77 14.97
N SER A 774 -8.14 -49.86 15.20
CA SER A 774 -9.38 -49.75 14.38
C SER A 774 -9.12 -49.64 12.89
N LYS A 775 -8.00 -49.06 12.47
CA LYS A 775 -7.58 -48.95 11.07
C LYS A 775 -7.21 -50.27 10.43
N ALA A 776 -6.66 -51.19 11.21
CA ALA A 776 -6.24 -52.52 10.74
C ALA A 776 -7.40 -53.51 10.53
N LEU A 777 -8.55 -53.28 11.17
CA LEU A 777 -9.73 -54.11 11.06
C LEU A 777 -10.21 -54.35 9.63
N ARG A 778 -10.12 -53.33 8.79
CA ARG A 778 -10.54 -53.41 7.39
C ARG A 778 -9.70 -54.40 6.58
N GLY A 779 -8.38 -54.26 6.70
CA GLY A 779 -7.46 -55.19 6.07
C GLY A 779 -7.64 -56.64 6.57
N MET A 780 -7.88 -56.80 7.86
CA MET A 780 -8.13 -58.08 8.49
C MET A 780 -9.41 -58.75 7.94
N VAL A 781 -10.50 -58.01 7.80
CA VAL A 781 -11.74 -58.52 7.19
C VAL A 781 -11.55 -58.89 5.73
N ASP A 782 -10.84 -58.10 4.94
CA ASP A 782 -10.55 -58.43 3.56
C ASP A 782 -9.72 -59.72 3.45
N ASP A 783 -8.69 -59.89 4.27
CA ASP A 783 -7.89 -61.12 4.36
C ASP A 783 -8.70 -62.34 4.78
N LEU A 784 -9.55 -62.18 5.81
CA LEU A 784 -10.40 -63.26 6.32
C LEU A 784 -11.49 -63.62 5.30
N LYS A 785 -12.05 -62.68 4.55
CA LYS A 785 -12.99 -62.95 3.42
C LYS A 785 -12.34 -63.84 2.36
N ASN A 786 -11.09 -63.55 2.00
CA ASN A 786 -10.36 -64.34 1.02
C ASN A 786 -10.08 -65.77 1.51
N LYS A 787 -9.83 -65.94 2.83
CA LYS A 787 -9.49 -67.26 3.43
C LYS A 787 -10.74 -68.10 3.71
N ILE A 788 -11.86 -67.48 4.14
CA ILE A 788 -13.09 -68.17 4.44
C ILE A 788 -13.79 -68.70 3.18
N GLY A 789 -13.58 -68.02 2.06
CA GLY A 789 -14.16 -68.31 0.73
C GLY A 789 -15.59 -67.91 0.57
N SER A 790 -16.53 -68.43 1.37
CA SER A 790 -17.91 -68.02 1.43
C SER A 790 -18.36 -67.94 2.88
N GLY A 791 -18.77 -66.72 3.36
CA GLY A 791 -19.11 -66.52 4.78
C GLY A 791 -19.35 -65.04 5.17
N VAL A 792 -19.68 -64.92 6.42
CA VAL A 792 -19.91 -63.64 7.12
C VAL A 792 -18.86 -63.48 8.22
N ILE A 793 -18.33 -62.29 8.37
CA ILE A 793 -17.31 -61.92 9.34
C ILE A 793 -17.82 -60.74 10.12
N ALA A 794 -17.73 -60.79 11.45
CA ALA A 794 -18.03 -59.68 12.35
C ALA A 794 -16.88 -59.54 13.34
N LEU A 795 -16.15 -58.41 13.27
CA LEU A 795 -15.08 -58.13 14.21
C LEU A 795 -15.40 -56.86 14.96
N GLY A 796 -14.99 -56.87 16.24
CA GLY A 796 -15.09 -55.71 17.11
C GLY A 796 -13.81 -55.51 17.90
N VAL A 797 -13.49 -54.24 18.22
CA VAL A 797 -12.41 -53.88 19.11
C VAL A 797 -12.83 -52.73 20.00
N ALA A 798 -12.50 -52.79 21.30
CA ALA A 798 -12.61 -51.71 22.24
C ALA A 798 -11.26 -51.01 22.44
N SER A 799 -11.22 -49.66 22.35
CA SER A 799 -10.04 -48.88 22.63
C SER A 799 -10.44 -47.69 23.51
N GLY A 800 -10.12 -47.79 24.82
CA GLY A 800 -10.63 -46.83 25.82
C GLY A 800 -12.16 -46.84 25.84
N ASP A 801 -12.78 -45.67 25.79
CA ASP A 801 -14.23 -45.49 25.76
C ASP A 801 -14.89 -45.65 24.38
N LYS A 802 -14.16 -46.08 23.37
CA LYS A 802 -14.66 -46.23 21.99
C LYS A 802 -14.66 -47.70 21.55
N VAL A 803 -15.70 -48.06 20.83
CA VAL A 803 -15.82 -49.34 20.14
C VAL A 803 -15.73 -49.10 18.63
N SER A 804 -14.98 -49.92 17.97
CA SER A 804 -14.99 -50.01 16.50
C SER A 804 -15.47 -51.38 16.07
N LEU A 805 -16.49 -51.41 15.20
CA LEU A 805 -17.08 -52.63 14.64
C LEU A 805 -16.89 -52.64 13.13
N ILE A 806 -16.69 -53.82 12.60
CA ILE A 806 -16.65 -54.05 11.17
C ILE A 806 -17.35 -55.36 10.81
N ALA A 807 -18.13 -55.34 9.74
CA ALA A 807 -18.76 -56.49 9.18
C ALA A 807 -18.32 -56.70 7.73
N GLY A 808 -17.99 -57.94 7.36
CA GLY A 808 -17.66 -58.36 6.01
C GLY A 808 -18.57 -59.52 5.55
N VAL A 809 -19.04 -59.43 4.31
CA VAL A 809 -19.86 -60.49 3.69
C VAL A 809 -19.27 -60.82 2.34
N THR A 810 -19.08 -62.09 2.03
CA THR A 810 -18.56 -62.49 0.71
C THR A 810 -19.61 -62.20 -0.38
N LYS A 811 -19.17 -61.92 -1.59
CA LYS A 811 -19.99 -61.43 -2.68
C LYS A 811 -21.19 -62.35 -3.01
N ASP A 812 -21.02 -63.63 -2.92
CA ASP A 812 -22.01 -64.68 -3.13
C ASP A 812 -23.19 -64.64 -2.14
N LEU A 813 -22.96 -64.11 -0.93
CA LEU A 813 -23.91 -63.99 0.16
C LEU A 813 -24.56 -62.62 0.27
N THR A 814 -24.10 -61.60 -0.43
CA THR A 814 -24.62 -60.23 -0.34
C THR A 814 -26.10 -60.07 -0.77
N GLY A 815 -26.61 -61.00 -1.49
CA GLY A 815 -28.04 -61.06 -1.87
C GLY A 815 -28.96 -61.50 -0.73
N LYS A 816 -28.39 -62.22 0.30
CA LYS A 816 -29.13 -62.71 1.49
C LYS A 816 -28.79 -61.90 2.74
N VAL A 817 -27.52 -61.54 2.89
CA VAL A 817 -27.00 -60.85 4.10
C VAL A 817 -26.21 -59.63 3.64
N LYS A 818 -26.51 -58.44 4.20
CA LYS A 818 -25.77 -57.19 3.91
C LYS A 818 -24.95 -56.77 5.13
N ALA A 819 -23.68 -56.52 4.88
CA ALA A 819 -22.73 -56.06 5.94
C ALA A 819 -23.24 -54.79 6.64
N GLY A 820 -23.93 -53.88 5.94
CA GLY A 820 -24.47 -52.67 6.54
C GLY A 820 -25.59 -52.90 7.55
N GLU A 821 -26.44 -53.94 7.30
CA GLU A 821 -27.49 -54.36 8.26
C GLU A 821 -26.92 -55.03 9.51
N LEU A 822 -25.92 -55.89 9.29
CA LEU A 822 -25.19 -56.58 10.36
C LEU A 822 -24.42 -55.60 11.27
N VAL A 823 -23.68 -54.67 10.66
CA VAL A 823 -22.92 -53.71 11.48
C VAL A 823 -23.80 -52.77 12.26
N ASN A 824 -24.96 -52.38 11.71
CA ASN A 824 -25.94 -51.55 12.41
C ASN A 824 -26.65 -52.30 13.56
N HIS A 825 -26.92 -53.60 13.37
CA HIS A 825 -27.44 -54.43 14.47
C HIS A 825 -26.48 -54.49 15.65
N MET A 826 -25.16 -54.68 15.40
CA MET A 826 -24.17 -54.64 16.47
C MET A 826 -23.98 -53.25 17.04
N ALA A 827 -23.96 -52.19 16.17
CA ALA A 827 -23.73 -50.83 16.57
C ALA A 827 -24.82 -50.29 17.51
N GLY A 828 -26.07 -50.66 17.30
CA GLY A 828 -27.15 -50.28 18.15
C GLY A 828 -27.01 -50.75 19.59
N GLN A 829 -26.28 -51.85 19.85
CA GLN A 829 -26.04 -52.40 21.16
C GLN A 829 -24.85 -51.77 21.91
N VAL A 830 -23.96 -51.10 21.18
CA VAL A 830 -22.77 -50.41 21.72
C VAL A 830 -22.92 -48.88 21.68
N GLY A 831 -24.16 -48.38 21.56
CA GLY A 831 -24.41 -46.93 21.53
C GLY A 831 -23.90 -46.24 20.31
N GLY A 832 -23.98 -46.85 19.13
CA GLY A 832 -23.41 -46.34 17.90
C GLY A 832 -24.28 -46.50 16.68
N LYS A 833 -23.79 -46.02 15.56
CA LYS A 833 -24.34 -46.19 14.21
C LYS A 833 -23.23 -46.40 13.20
N GLY A 834 -23.55 -47.12 12.13
CA GLY A 834 -22.58 -47.32 11.05
C GLY A 834 -23.24 -47.53 9.72
N GLY A 835 -22.44 -47.82 8.72
CA GLY A 835 -22.88 -48.12 7.36
C GLY A 835 -21.73 -48.46 6.43
N GLY A 836 -22.06 -48.79 5.23
CA GLY A 836 -21.08 -49.17 4.21
C GLY A 836 -21.73 -49.86 3.04
N ARG A 837 -20.90 -50.54 2.25
CA ARG A 837 -21.33 -51.31 1.07
C ARG A 837 -21.95 -52.65 1.54
N PRO A 838 -22.73 -53.33 0.68
CA PRO A 838 -23.29 -54.63 1.02
C PRO A 838 -22.25 -55.71 1.41
N ASP A 839 -21.03 -55.63 0.90
CA ASP A 839 -19.93 -56.55 1.14
C ASP A 839 -19.03 -56.16 2.31
N MET A 840 -19.07 -54.89 2.77
CA MET A 840 -18.27 -54.40 3.89
C MET A 840 -18.88 -53.11 4.51
N ALA A 841 -19.04 -53.10 5.81
CA ALA A 841 -19.52 -51.92 6.53
C ALA A 841 -18.84 -51.76 7.90
N GLN A 842 -18.73 -50.53 8.39
CA GLN A 842 -18.09 -50.16 9.67
C GLN A 842 -19.01 -49.33 10.52
N ALA A 843 -18.85 -49.47 11.82
CA ALA A 843 -19.52 -48.66 12.80
C ALA A 843 -18.61 -48.30 13.98
N GLY A 844 -18.98 -47.21 14.69
CA GLY A 844 -18.38 -46.86 15.96
C GLY A 844 -19.44 -46.91 17.06
N GLY A 845 -19.00 -47.05 18.31
CA GLY A 845 -19.83 -47.00 19.48
C GLY A 845 -19.09 -46.40 20.68
N SER A 846 -19.85 -46.05 21.72
CA SER A 846 -19.32 -45.46 22.97
C SER A 846 -19.51 -46.33 24.23
N GLU A 847 -19.99 -47.54 24.07
CA GLU A 847 -20.29 -48.48 25.19
C GLU A 847 -19.44 -49.77 25.07
N PRO A 848 -18.14 -49.73 25.39
CA PRO A 848 -17.23 -50.88 25.24
C PRO A 848 -17.64 -52.09 26.07
N GLN A 849 -18.33 -51.90 27.21
CA GLN A 849 -18.84 -52.98 28.09
C GLN A 849 -19.88 -53.86 27.35
N ASN A 850 -20.52 -53.38 26.31
CA ASN A 850 -21.56 -54.10 25.58
C ASN A 850 -20.99 -54.82 24.33
N LEU A 851 -19.69 -54.70 24.06
CA LEU A 851 -19.08 -55.24 22.85
C LEU A 851 -19.24 -56.76 22.75
N ALA A 852 -19.02 -57.49 23.85
CA ALA A 852 -19.17 -58.95 23.89
C ALA A 852 -20.60 -59.36 23.54
N ALA A 853 -21.61 -58.72 24.15
CA ALA A 853 -23.00 -59.00 23.88
C ALA A 853 -23.40 -58.69 22.46
N ALA A 854 -22.89 -57.60 21.90
CA ALA A 854 -23.12 -57.21 20.50
C ALA A 854 -22.56 -58.24 19.50
N LEU A 855 -21.39 -58.79 19.78
CA LEU A 855 -20.79 -59.82 18.96
C LEU A 855 -21.54 -61.15 19.10
N ASP A 856 -21.89 -61.57 20.31
CA ASP A 856 -22.65 -62.79 20.57
C ASP A 856 -24.00 -62.78 19.87
N SER A 857 -24.67 -61.63 19.77
CA SER A 857 -25.95 -61.46 19.10
C SER A 857 -25.92 -61.76 17.57
N VAL A 858 -24.74 -61.77 16.99
CA VAL A 858 -24.56 -61.97 15.53
C VAL A 858 -25.03 -63.37 15.10
N THR A 859 -24.78 -64.37 15.95
CA THR A 859 -25.16 -65.74 15.65
C THR A 859 -26.69 -65.87 15.51
N ALA A 860 -27.46 -65.36 16.46
CA ALA A 860 -28.92 -65.38 16.43
C ALA A 860 -29.44 -64.52 15.23
N TRP A 861 -28.88 -63.34 15.04
CA TRP A 861 -29.22 -62.46 13.92
C TRP A 861 -29.04 -63.09 12.55
N LEU A 862 -27.93 -63.87 12.36
CA LEU A 862 -27.67 -64.56 11.11
C LEU A 862 -28.61 -65.76 10.93
N THR A 863 -28.95 -66.54 11.99
CA THR A 863 -29.84 -67.70 11.94
C THR A 863 -31.24 -67.31 11.47
N GLU A 864 -31.74 -66.16 11.80
CA GLU A 864 -33.03 -65.63 11.39
C GLU A 864 -33.08 -65.24 9.89
N ARG A 865 -31.98 -65.07 9.19
CA ARG A 865 -31.85 -64.54 7.82
C ARG A 865 -31.23 -65.51 6.84
N THR A 866 -30.75 -66.65 7.28
CA THR A 866 -30.22 -67.71 6.41
C THR A 866 -31.05 -68.98 6.53
#